data_aff04c07fe17d3ba55643ea1c0702792
#
_entry.id   aff04c07fe17d3ba55643ea1c0702792
#
_cell.length_a   1.000
_cell.length_b   1.000
_cell.length_c   1.000
_cell.angle_alpha   90.00
_cell.angle_beta   90.00
_cell.angle_gamma   90.00
#
_symmetry.space_group_name_H-M   'P 1'
#
loop_
_entity.id
_entity.type
_entity.pdbx_description
1 polymer ?
#
loop_
_entity_poly.entity_id
_entity_poly.type
_entity_poly.pdbx_seq_one_letter_code
_entity_poly.pdbx_strand_id
1 'polypeptide(L)'
;MAKGKFSVKNLFDHPRTRLVALAGLVLVIPLGTRAMLGWSNPLGYLSDLALGSLLVLLLHRRPWWLALPVLLAWAALWVASAELVSAVGRLPTSADLGYLTDSQFMENSTGGGLAHGWLPWLLAAGVLAWLLSVWSSRGQRVAPLPRKAWAVTLLLFGAHWGSQHLAPSDAEQWRQYNLSHQLLSAGVGSLQRQALGWAGQEQVVTPLPSSGLTQSDLHGQKLLKAPGSARNLLVITVEGIPGAYIRPNRQALHSRFDEDLMPKLSRWAERGMNTPDYVLHTHQTIRGLYAMLCGDYDKLANGTPKGVELLTQNDRNQACLPAQLRQAGFTTHYLQGAGLRFMAKDRIMPHIGFDSVHGLEWFRNKNYLEFPWGKDDRAFFEGALDYVGQLRKQDKPWMLTLLTVGTHQPYSAPAAYLERYDTPKQAAVAYLDDAIGAFLDNLERQGVLKDTLVVVTSDESHGIDGVRLASSWGFNLTLAPEQAELPTIKRGTYGHIDLTTSLLDYFALPIPVALGGRSLYRDYDTGREMIAYTNGMLRYHNGQGVFTECDFQQRCRRYASEGFIADQARYLGTGDDMLGQQVVTLAGTLDQSLLQTPLNLRYQFGGPSPIKLRKRIHDDWADNLIGAQYLEMPGGSHTRVRVKVRSLDPRRAAYIQLKAKQLEQDVPLGLPEEIRVTADQPLEMEFSFDNPTERKAFSFHLLGYGGGAVEVSDFSVITALPGESDASDELTDDPIAHSG
;
A
#
# COMPACT_ATOMS: atom_id res chain seq x y z
N MET A 1 38.79 1.55 -57.07
CA MET A 1 38.24 1.65 -55.71
C MET A 1 36.74 1.56 -55.77
N ALA A 2 36.17 0.42 -55.49
CA ALA A 2 34.74 0.22 -55.51
C ALA A 2 34.12 0.69 -54.18
N LYS A 3 33.34 1.79 -54.22
CA LYS A 3 32.54 2.25 -53.09
C LYS A 3 31.36 1.25 -52.91
N GLY A 4 31.54 0.25 -52.02
CA GLY A 4 30.44 -0.58 -51.53
C GLY A 4 29.42 0.31 -50.85
N LYS A 5 28.23 0.52 -51.44
CA LYS A 5 27.06 1.12 -50.79
C LYS A 5 26.65 0.17 -49.66
N PHE A 6 26.91 0.56 -48.44
CA PHE A 6 26.33 -0.07 -47.25
C PHE A 6 24.80 0.15 -47.32
N SER A 7 24.10 -0.86 -47.79
CA SER A 7 22.63 -0.85 -47.82
C SER A 7 22.16 -1.46 -46.52
N VAL A 8 21.40 -0.70 -45.73
CA VAL A 8 20.73 -1.17 -44.48
C VAL A 8 19.90 -2.42 -44.75
N LYS A 9 19.44 -2.59 -46.02
CA LYS A 9 18.73 -3.79 -46.51
C LYS A 9 19.54 -5.08 -46.29
N ASN A 10 20.86 -5.06 -46.51
CA ASN A 10 21.72 -6.25 -46.39
C ASN A 10 21.96 -6.73 -44.95
N LEU A 11 21.73 -5.85 -43.98
CA LEU A 11 21.88 -6.20 -42.54
C LEU A 11 20.74 -7.06 -42.03
N PHE A 12 19.53 -6.97 -42.63
CA PHE A 12 18.33 -7.66 -42.21
C PHE A 12 17.93 -8.85 -43.04
N ASP A 13 18.61 -9.11 -44.15
CA ASP A 13 18.26 -10.15 -45.12
C ASP A 13 18.66 -11.58 -44.75
N HIS A 14 19.11 -11.81 -43.52
CA HIS A 14 19.53 -13.15 -43.07
C HIS A 14 18.41 -13.81 -42.24
N PRO A 15 18.05 -15.09 -42.43
CA PRO A 15 16.97 -15.77 -41.68
C PRO A 15 17.21 -15.83 -40.15
N ARG A 16 18.42 -15.55 -39.68
CA ARG A 16 18.78 -15.45 -38.27
C ARG A 16 18.42 -14.09 -37.65
N THR A 17 18.20 -13.03 -38.45
CA THR A 17 17.95 -11.67 -37.95
C THR A 17 16.70 -11.59 -37.10
N ARG A 18 15.66 -12.32 -37.46
CA ARG A 18 14.43 -12.44 -36.68
C ARG A 18 14.67 -13.05 -35.30
N LEU A 19 15.48 -14.08 -35.22
CA LEU A 19 15.85 -14.72 -33.95
C LEU A 19 16.68 -13.78 -33.11
N VAL A 20 17.68 -13.10 -33.70
CA VAL A 20 18.55 -12.15 -33.00
C VAL A 20 17.76 -10.96 -32.47
N ALA A 21 16.84 -10.39 -33.27
CA ALA A 21 16.01 -9.29 -32.83
C ALA A 21 15.05 -9.68 -31.68
N LEU A 22 14.44 -10.87 -31.79
CA LEU A 22 13.59 -11.39 -30.71
C LEU A 22 14.40 -11.64 -29.42
N ALA A 23 15.56 -12.30 -29.53
CA ALA A 23 16.46 -12.54 -28.40
C ALA A 23 16.99 -11.22 -27.81
N GLY A 24 17.31 -10.24 -28.62
CA GLY A 24 17.67 -8.89 -28.20
C GLY A 24 16.57 -8.25 -27.33
N LEU A 25 15.32 -8.33 -27.79
CA LEU A 25 14.18 -7.77 -27.07
C LEU A 25 13.93 -8.48 -25.73
N VAL A 26 13.83 -9.81 -25.71
CA VAL A 26 13.34 -10.54 -24.52
C VAL A 26 14.44 -11.08 -23.61
N LEU A 27 15.71 -11.01 -24.01
CA LEU A 27 16.85 -11.42 -23.20
C LEU A 27 17.78 -10.25 -22.91
N VAL A 28 18.30 -9.57 -23.96
CA VAL A 28 19.36 -8.56 -23.79
C VAL A 28 18.83 -7.32 -23.11
N ILE A 29 17.63 -6.83 -23.47
CA ILE A 29 17.04 -5.66 -22.82
C ILE A 29 16.80 -5.90 -21.33
N PRO A 30 16.12 -6.99 -20.86
CA PRO A 30 15.96 -7.24 -19.43
C PRO A 30 17.28 -7.34 -18.67
N LEU A 31 18.24 -8.12 -19.18
CA LEU A 31 19.56 -8.27 -18.54
C LEU A 31 20.30 -6.93 -18.44
N GLY A 32 20.29 -6.14 -19.52
CA GLY A 32 20.93 -4.82 -19.57
C GLY A 32 20.26 -3.83 -18.62
N THR A 33 18.93 -3.80 -18.59
CA THR A 33 18.18 -2.93 -17.68
C THR A 33 18.47 -3.26 -16.22
N ARG A 34 18.48 -4.54 -15.87
CA ARG A 34 18.82 -4.99 -14.51
C ARG A 34 20.22 -4.50 -14.09
N ALA A 35 21.20 -4.58 -14.98
CA ALA A 35 22.54 -4.08 -14.72
C ALA A 35 22.59 -2.54 -14.59
N MET A 36 21.88 -1.82 -15.47
CA MET A 36 21.88 -0.36 -15.49
C MET A 36 21.18 0.25 -14.27
N LEU A 37 20.14 -0.40 -13.75
CA LEU A 37 19.37 0.08 -12.59
C LEU A 37 19.93 -0.39 -11.24
N GLY A 38 21.08 -1.07 -11.23
CA GLY A 38 21.66 -1.59 -9.98
C GLY A 38 20.89 -2.76 -9.37
N TRP A 39 19.98 -3.38 -10.13
CA TRP A 39 19.16 -4.52 -9.68
C TRP A 39 19.86 -5.87 -9.88
N SER A 40 21.17 -5.86 -9.90
CA SER A 40 21.99 -7.04 -10.18
C SER A 40 21.84 -8.09 -9.10
N ASN A 41 21.39 -9.28 -9.50
CA ASN A 41 21.28 -10.45 -8.65
C ASN A 41 21.46 -11.70 -9.53
N PRO A 42 22.33 -12.67 -9.18
CA PRO A 42 22.58 -13.87 -10.00
C PRO A 42 21.31 -14.67 -10.31
N LEU A 43 20.42 -14.82 -9.33
CA LEU A 43 19.15 -15.54 -9.51
C LEU A 43 18.18 -14.76 -10.42
N GLY A 44 18.17 -13.44 -10.33
CA GLY A 44 17.40 -12.58 -11.21
C GLY A 44 17.83 -12.68 -12.66
N TYR A 45 19.14 -12.65 -12.92
CA TYR A 45 19.66 -12.90 -14.27
C TYR A 45 19.30 -14.29 -14.78
N LEU A 46 19.36 -15.29 -13.93
CA LEU A 46 18.96 -16.66 -14.29
C LEU A 46 17.46 -16.75 -14.61
N SER A 47 16.62 -16.08 -13.85
CA SER A 47 15.18 -15.97 -14.09
C SER A 47 14.85 -15.25 -15.42
N ASP A 48 15.55 -14.13 -15.71
CA ASP A 48 15.39 -13.40 -16.96
C ASP A 48 15.82 -14.25 -18.16
N LEU A 49 16.93 -14.99 -18.04
CA LEU A 49 17.37 -15.94 -19.07
C LEU A 49 16.38 -17.07 -19.29
N ALA A 50 15.82 -17.65 -18.23
CA ALA A 50 14.85 -18.74 -18.32
C ALA A 50 13.57 -18.29 -19.05
N LEU A 51 12.96 -17.18 -18.60
CA LEU A 51 11.72 -16.66 -19.19
C LEU A 51 11.96 -16.14 -20.61
N GLY A 52 13.02 -15.37 -20.85
CA GLY A 52 13.37 -14.86 -22.17
C GLY A 52 13.62 -15.99 -23.17
N SER A 53 14.34 -17.07 -22.75
CA SER A 53 14.54 -18.26 -23.59
C SER A 53 13.20 -18.94 -23.95
N LEU A 54 12.28 -19.03 -22.98
CA LEU A 54 10.95 -19.59 -23.23
C LEU A 54 10.17 -18.74 -24.25
N LEU A 55 10.18 -17.41 -24.11
CA LEU A 55 9.53 -16.52 -25.07
C LEU A 55 10.12 -16.66 -26.48
N VAL A 56 11.46 -16.79 -26.59
CA VAL A 56 12.11 -17.04 -27.86
C VAL A 56 11.61 -18.37 -28.47
N LEU A 57 11.57 -19.45 -27.70
CA LEU A 57 11.11 -20.76 -28.17
C LEU A 57 9.66 -20.74 -28.64
N LEU A 58 8.79 -20.07 -27.89
CA LEU A 58 7.37 -20.01 -28.18
C LEU A 58 7.05 -19.11 -29.38
N LEU A 59 7.74 -17.95 -29.51
CA LEU A 59 7.38 -16.90 -30.47
C LEU A 59 8.18 -16.92 -31.78
N HIS A 60 9.38 -17.52 -31.80
CA HIS A 60 10.29 -17.48 -32.95
C HIS A 60 9.64 -17.89 -34.29
N ARG A 61 8.80 -18.93 -34.30
CA ARG A 61 8.13 -19.45 -35.52
C ARG A 61 6.69 -18.98 -35.68
N ARG A 62 6.15 -18.28 -34.69
CA ARG A 62 4.74 -17.85 -34.76
C ARG A 62 4.57 -16.71 -35.76
N PRO A 63 3.43 -16.66 -36.49
CA PRO A 63 3.13 -15.52 -37.33
C PRO A 63 3.12 -14.23 -36.50
N TRP A 64 3.53 -13.13 -37.12
CA TRP A 64 3.72 -11.85 -36.42
C TRP A 64 2.46 -11.34 -35.72
N TRP A 65 1.30 -11.59 -36.28
CA TRP A 65 0.00 -11.18 -35.73
C TRP A 65 -0.40 -11.94 -34.45
N LEU A 66 0.19 -13.12 -34.20
CA LEU A 66 0.09 -13.82 -32.90
C LEU A 66 1.18 -13.41 -31.93
N ALA A 67 2.40 -13.19 -32.44
CA ALA A 67 3.53 -12.88 -31.58
C ALA A 67 3.53 -11.42 -31.09
N LEU A 68 3.04 -10.48 -31.92
CA LEU A 68 3.03 -9.05 -31.59
C LEU A 68 2.18 -8.73 -30.36
N PRO A 69 0.93 -9.18 -30.24
CA PRO A 69 0.14 -8.93 -29.02
C PRO A 69 0.81 -9.45 -27.74
N VAL A 70 1.42 -10.64 -27.81
CA VAL A 70 2.13 -11.23 -26.68
C VAL A 70 3.35 -10.39 -26.29
N LEU A 71 4.13 -9.92 -27.27
CA LEU A 71 5.30 -9.07 -27.02
C LEU A 71 4.90 -7.70 -26.47
N LEU A 72 3.81 -7.10 -26.98
CA LEU A 72 3.30 -5.83 -26.46
C LEU A 72 2.78 -5.97 -25.02
N ALA A 73 1.99 -7.02 -24.75
CA ALA A 73 1.50 -7.30 -23.41
C ALA A 73 2.66 -7.55 -22.43
N TRP A 74 3.66 -8.35 -22.86
CA TRP A 74 4.85 -8.58 -22.03
C TRP A 74 5.65 -7.30 -21.79
N ALA A 75 5.86 -6.46 -22.81
CA ALA A 75 6.58 -5.20 -22.69
C ALA A 75 5.84 -4.21 -21.76
N ALA A 76 4.52 -4.08 -21.91
CA ALA A 76 3.69 -3.25 -21.03
C ALA A 76 3.75 -3.73 -19.57
N LEU A 77 3.60 -5.03 -19.37
CA LEU A 77 3.73 -5.64 -18.04
C LEU A 77 5.12 -5.40 -17.44
N TRP A 78 6.17 -5.49 -18.26
CA TRP A 78 7.53 -5.31 -17.81
C TRP A 78 7.81 -3.86 -17.38
N VAL A 79 7.30 -2.85 -18.13
CA VAL A 79 7.36 -1.43 -17.75
C VAL A 79 6.59 -1.19 -16.46
N ALA A 80 5.33 -1.63 -16.39
CA ALA A 80 4.50 -1.46 -15.20
C ALA A 80 5.15 -2.09 -13.96
N SER A 81 5.76 -3.27 -14.12
CA SER A 81 6.48 -3.94 -13.03
C SER A 81 7.74 -3.17 -12.60
N ALA A 82 8.49 -2.60 -13.55
CA ALA A 82 9.67 -1.81 -13.25
C ALA A 82 9.31 -0.54 -12.46
N GLU A 83 8.26 0.16 -12.88
CA GLU A 83 7.75 1.34 -12.17
C GLU A 83 7.27 0.99 -10.76
N LEU A 84 6.48 -0.09 -10.63
CA LEU A 84 5.97 -0.53 -9.32
C LEU A 84 7.11 -0.95 -8.38
N VAL A 85 8.10 -1.69 -8.89
CA VAL A 85 9.27 -2.07 -8.08
C VAL A 85 10.02 -0.84 -7.59
N SER A 86 10.18 0.17 -8.43
CA SER A 86 10.80 1.44 -8.02
C SER A 86 9.97 2.20 -7.00
N ALA A 87 8.62 2.07 -7.07
CA ALA A 87 7.70 2.74 -6.18
C ALA A 87 7.61 2.07 -4.80
N VAL A 88 7.39 0.75 -4.79
CA VAL A 88 7.00 0.02 -3.56
C VAL A 88 7.93 -1.15 -3.22
N GLY A 89 9.01 -1.37 -3.97
CA GLY A 89 10.04 -2.36 -3.67
C GLY A 89 9.57 -3.82 -3.76
N ARG A 90 8.51 -4.12 -4.51
CA ARG A 90 7.98 -5.48 -4.71
C ARG A 90 7.47 -5.71 -6.13
N LEU A 91 7.33 -6.98 -6.52
CA LEU A 91 6.69 -7.33 -7.79
C LEU A 91 5.17 -7.08 -7.76
N PRO A 92 4.57 -6.75 -8.93
CA PRO A 92 3.14 -6.52 -9.03
C PRO A 92 2.32 -7.78 -8.74
N THR A 93 1.17 -7.55 -8.13
CA THR A 93 0.12 -8.55 -7.91
C THR A 93 -1.11 -8.22 -8.76
N SER A 94 -2.07 -9.13 -8.83
CA SER A 94 -3.33 -8.86 -9.52
C SER A 94 -4.12 -7.70 -8.89
N ALA A 95 -3.96 -7.47 -7.58
CA ALA A 95 -4.61 -6.35 -6.89
C ALA A 95 -4.07 -4.98 -7.32
N ASP A 96 -2.80 -4.90 -7.75
CA ASP A 96 -2.19 -3.65 -8.21
C ASP A 96 -2.79 -3.18 -9.54
N LEU A 97 -3.37 -4.08 -10.33
CA LEU A 97 -4.06 -3.70 -11.55
C LEU A 97 -5.28 -2.81 -11.28
N GLY A 98 -5.86 -2.90 -10.07
CA GLY A 98 -6.95 -2.02 -9.65
C GLY A 98 -6.55 -0.54 -9.56
N TYR A 99 -5.31 -0.24 -9.20
CA TYR A 99 -4.82 1.15 -9.15
C TYR A 99 -4.72 1.81 -10.54
N LEU A 100 -4.54 1.01 -11.60
CA LEU A 100 -4.55 1.53 -12.97
C LEU A 100 -5.91 2.08 -13.39
N THR A 101 -6.97 1.71 -12.69
CA THR A 101 -8.35 2.20 -12.95
C THR A 101 -8.70 3.43 -12.10
N ASP A 102 -7.89 3.80 -11.11
CA ASP A 102 -8.07 5.02 -10.32
C ASP A 102 -7.44 6.21 -11.05
N SER A 103 -8.28 7.07 -11.63
CA SER A 103 -7.83 8.22 -12.40
C SER A 103 -7.05 9.23 -11.57
N GLN A 104 -7.39 9.42 -10.29
CA GLN A 104 -6.68 10.32 -9.39
C GLN A 104 -5.32 9.76 -9.00
N PHE A 105 -5.23 8.46 -8.72
CA PHE A 105 -3.96 7.79 -8.48
C PHE A 105 -3.06 7.88 -9.71
N MET A 106 -3.59 7.59 -10.90
CA MET A 106 -2.84 7.67 -12.16
C MET A 106 -2.36 9.08 -12.45
N GLU A 107 -3.23 10.09 -12.33
CA GLU A 107 -2.89 11.49 -12.57
C GLU A 107 -1.77 11.97 -11.62
N ASN A 108 -1.90 11.70 -10.33
CA ASN A 108 -0.93 12.12 -9.32
C ASN A 108 0.39 11.35 -9.41
N SER A 109 0.33 10.03 -9.67
CA SER A 109 1.53 9.18 -9.77
C SER A 109 2.31 9.42 -11.05
N THR A 110 1.63 9.78 -12.17
CA THR A 110 2.28 10.04 -13.46
C THR A 110 2.59 11.52 -13.68
N GLY A 111 2.09 12.42 -12.83
CA GLY A 111 2.30 13.88 -12.93
C GLY A 111 3.77 14.28 -12.87
N GLY A 112 4.64 13.49 -12.24
CA GLY A 112 6.08 13.64 -12.25
C GLY A 112 6.82 12.90 -13.38
N GLY A 113 6.10 12.18 -14.23
CA GLY A 113 6.66 11.27 -15.24
C GLY A 113 6.97 9.88 -14.68
N LEU A 114 7.39 8.97 -15.56
CA LEU A 114 7.82 7.63 -15.19
C LEU A 114 9.23 7.69 -14.57
N ALA A 115 9.49 6.93 -13.52
CA ALA A 115 10.82 6.79 -12.90
C ALA A 115 11.86 6.33 -13.92
N HIS A 116 11.44 5.50 -14.86
CA HIS A 116 12.28 4.98 -15.95
C HIS A 116 11.70 5.31 -17.32
N GLY A 117 11.40 6.59 -17.59
CA GLY A 117 10.73 7.06 -18.80
C GLY A 117 11.42 6.69 -20.13
N TRP A 118 12.73 6.35 -20.11
CA TRP A 118 13.46 5.81 -21.26
C TRP A 118 13.10 4.34 -21.59
N LEU A 119 12.60 3.58 -20.62
CA LEU A 119 12.36 2.12 -20.75
C LEU A 119 11.25 1.78 -21.75
N PRO A 120 10.07 2.44 -21.75
CA PRO A 120 9.06 2.23 -22.77
C PRO A 120 9.59 2.44 -24.20
N TRP A 121 10.43 3.45 -24.40
CA TRP A 121 11.03 3.76 -25.70
C TRP A 121 12.02 2.68 -26.14
N LEU A 122 12.83 2.17 -25.19
CA LEU A 122 13.77 1.08 -25.47
C LEU A 122 13.04 -0.21 -25.88
N LEU A 123 11.98 -0.58 -25.17
CA LEU A 123 11.14 -1.74 -25.49
C LEU A 123 10.39 -1.54 -26.81
N ALA A 124 9.84 -0.37 -27.06
CA ALA A 124 9.19 -0.03 -28.33
C ALA A 124 10.17 -0.14 -29.52
N ALA A 125 11.39 0.38 -29.36
CA ALA A 125 12.46 0.22 -30.36
C ALA A 125 12.82 -1.24 -30.60
N GLY A 126 12.87 -2.07 -29.55
CA GLY A 126 13.10 -3.51 -29.65
C GLY A 126 11.98 -4.24 -30.40
N VAL A 127 10.72 -3.91 -30.12
CA VAL A 127 9.55 -4.46 -30.83
C VAL A 127 9.59 -4.02 -32.31
N LEU A 128 9.89 -2.75 -32.57
CA LEU A 128 10.02 -2.24 -33.94
C LEU A 128 11.14 -2.94 -34.72
N ALA A 129 12.32 -3.12 -34.10
CA ALA A 129 13.44 -3.84 -34.71
C ALA A 129 13.06 -5.29 -35.03
N TRP A 130 12.32 -5.95 -34.15
CA TRP A 130 11.79 -7.29 -34.39
C TRP A 130 10.78 -7.28 -35.55
N LEU A 131 9.81 -6.34 -35.60
CA LEU A 131 8.87 -6.21 -36.72
C LEU A 131 9.57 -5.97 -38.04
N LEU A 132 10.56 -5.10 -38.10
CA LEU A 132 11.38 -4.83 -39.28
C LEU A 132 12.09 -6.10 -39.74
N SER A 133 12.62 -6.91 -38.80
CA SER A 133 13.28 -8.18 -39.09
C SER A 133 12.28 -9.22 -39.63
N VAL A 134 11.05 -9.23 -39.12
CA VAL A 134 9.96 -10.09 -39.67
C VAL A 134 9.57 -9.65 -41.06
N TRP A 135 9.45 -8.32 -41.29
CA TRP A 135 9.09 -7.79 -42.60
C TRP A 135 10.15 -8.03 -43.68
N SER A 136 11.46 -7.87 -43.33
CA SER A 136 12.56 -8.11 -44.24
C SER A 136 12.76 -9.59 -44.57
N SER A 137 12.39 -10.49 -43.63
CA SER A 137 12.49 -11.95 -43.82
C SER A 137 11.20 -12.59 -44.40
N ARG A 138 10.26 -11.79 -44.91
CA ARG A 138 9.03 -12.31 -45.55
C ARG A 138 9.36 -13.24 -46.71
N GLY A 139 8.70 -14.41 -46.72
CA GLY A 139 8.93 -15.43 -47.73
C GLY A 139 10.09 -16.40 -47.40
N GLN A 140 10.91 -16.13 -46.40
CA GLN A 140 11.94 -17.05 -45.95
C GLN A 140 11.40 -18.09 -44.97
N ARG A 141 11.84 -19.34 -45.13
CA ARG A 141 11.49 -20.41 -44.15
C ARG A 141 12.26 -20.21 -42.86
N VAL A 142 11.54 -19.98 -41.73
CA VAL A 142 12.13 -19.90 -40.40
C VAL A 142 12.54 -21.30 -39.93
N ALA A 143 13.82 -21.54 -39.76
CA ALA A 143 14.33 -22.82 -39.29
C ALA A 143 13.86 -23.13 -37.86
N PRO A 144 13.52 -24.38 -37.55
CA PRO A 144 13.22 -24.76 -36.17
C PRO A 144 14.43 -24.62 -35.28
N LEU A 145 14.21 -24.20 -34.03
CA LEU A 145 15.27 -24.23 -33.02
C LEU A 145 15.60 -25.69 -32.67
N PRO A 146 16.88 -25.99 -32.41
CA PRO A 146 17.29 -27.35 -32.07
C PRO A 146 16.61 -27.80 -30.76
N ARG A 147 16.32 -29.10 -30.63
CA ARG A 147 15.76 -29.70 -29.41
C ARG A 147 16.56 -29.37 -28.15
N LYS A 148 17.90 -29.19 -28.31
CA LYS A 148 18.78 -28.74 -27.23
C LYS A 148 18.41 -27.39 -26.64
N ALA A 149 17.77 -26.48 -27.40
CA ALA A 149 17.31 -25.18 -26.87
C ALA A 149 16.20 -25.36 -25.83
N TRP A 150 15.29 -26.31 -26.04
CA TRP A 150 14.29 -26.68 -25.03
C TRP A 150 14.94 -27.25 -23.76
N ALA A 151 15.92 -28.16 -23.93
CA ALA A 151 16.65 -28.73 -22.81
C ALA A 151 17.39 -27.64 -22.01
N VAL A 152 18.02 -26.68 -22.68
CA VAL A 152 18.67 -25.53 -22.02
C VAL A 152 17.66 -24.68 -21.25
N THR A 153 16.52 -24.36 -21.84
CA THR A 153 15.47 -23.58 -21.18
C THR A 153 14.94 -24.30 -19.94
N LEU A 154 14.66 -25.60 -20.03
CA LEU A 154 14.25 -26.41 -18.87
C LEU A 154 15.35 -26.46 -17.78
N LEU A 155 16.61 -26.58 -18.20
CA LEU A 155 17.74 -26.51 -17.27
C LEU A 155 17.82 -25.15 -16.54
N LEU A 156 17.61 -24.04 -17.26
CA LEU A 156 17.60 -22.70 -16.65
C LEU A 156 16.47 -22.56 -15.61
N PHE A 157 15.26 -23.04 -15.92
CA PHE A 157 14.16 -23.06 -14.95
C PHE A 157 14.47 -23.95 -13.75
N GLY A 158 14.99 -25.17 -13.98
CA GLY A 158 15.39 -26.08 -12.92
C GLY A 158 16.52 -25.53 -12.05
N ALA A 159 17.51 -24.90 -12.67
CA ALA A 159 18.60 -24.23 -11.94
C ALA A 159 18.08 -23.04 -11.10
N HIS A 160 17.22 -22.21 -11.66
CA HIS A 160 16.61 -21.12 -10.91
C HIS A 160 15.79 -21.65 -9.74
N TRP A 161 14.91 -22.63 -9.97
CA TRP A 161 14.11 -23.27 -8.93
C TRP A 161 14.96 -23.90 -7.83
N GLY A 162 15.97 -24.69 -8.20
CA GLY A 162 16.87 -25.32 -7.24
C GLY A 162 17.69 -24.32 -6.42
N SER A 163 18.19 -23.26 -7.09
CA SER A 163 18.97 -22.21 -6.43
C SER A 163 18.12 -21.39 -5.44
N GLN A 164 16.85 -21.22 -5.70
CA GLN A 164 15.92 -20.56 -4.77
C GLN A 164 15.81 -21.27 -3.43
N HIS A 165 15.93 -22.59 -3.40
CA HIS A 165 15.92 -23.38 -2.17
C HIS A 165 17.22 -23.29 -1.37
N LEU A 166 18.33 -22.94 -2.03
CA LEU A 166 19.66 -22.88 -1.43
C LEU A 166 20.08 -21.46 -1.03
N ALA A 167 19.53 -20.46 -1.69
CA ALA A 167 19.90 -19.06 -1.45
C ALA A 167 19.20 -18.51 -0.20
N PRO A 168 19.91 -17.80 0.69
CA PRO A 168 19.29 -17.00 1.73
C PRO A 168 18.38 -15.93 1.08
N SER A 169 17.34 -15.48 1.80
CA SER A 169 16.53 -14.39 1.29
C SER A 169 17.37 -13.13 1.20
N ASP A 170 17.28 -12.47 0.06
CA ASP A 170 17.82 -11.13 -0.11
C ASP A 170 16.86 -10.12 0.52
N ALA A 171 17.36 -8.96 0.94
CA ALA A 171 16.54 -7.86 1.46
C ALA A 171 15.42 -7.47 0.49
N GLU A 172 15.69 -7.66 -0.79
CA GLU A 172 14.78 -7.38 -1.89
C GLU A 172 14.58 -8.65 -2.72
N GLN A 173 13.72 -9.52 -2.23
CA GLN A 173 13.46 -10.82 -2.86
C GLN A 173 13.03 -10.69 -4.33
N TRP A 174 12.36 -9.61 -4.70
CA TRP A 174 11.97 -9.34 -6.09
C TRP A 174 13.17 -9.34 -7.05
N ARG A 175 14.38 -8.97 -6.60
CA ARG A 175 15.62 -9.01 -7.40
C ARG A 175 15.98 -10.42 -7.88
N GLN A 176 15.51 -11.45 -7.19
CA GLN A 176 15.77 -12.84 -7.53
C GLN A 176 14.90 -13.37 -8.67
N TYR A 177 13.89 -12.59 -9.11
CA TYR A 177 12.90 -13.01 -10.10
C TYR A 177 12.86 -12.07 -11.30
N ASN A 178 12.40 -12.62 -12.43
CA ASN A 178 11.96 -11.79 -13.55
C ASN A 178 10.79 -10.92 -13.14
N LEU A 179 10.70 -9.69 -13.63
CA LEU A 179 9.65 -8.73 -13.24
C LEU A 179 8.22 -9.23 -13.53
N SER A 180 8.04 -10.13 -14.49
CA SER A 180 6.75 -10.74 -14.82
C SER A 180 6.43 -11.99 -13.99
N HIS A 181 7.35 -12.45 -13.14
CA HIS A 181 7.27 -13.78 -12.50
C HIS A 181 6.05 -13.93 -11.60
N GLN A 182 5.76 -12.95 -10.78
CA GLN A 182 4.69 -13.05 -9.77
C GLN A 182 3.30 -13.16 -10.40
N LEU A 183 3.01 -12.36 -11.42
CA LEU A 183 1.73 -12.43 -12.14
C LEU A 183 1.58 -13.75 -12.90
N LEU A 184 2.65 -14.24 -13.52
CA LEU A 184 2.64 -15.54 -14.21
C LEU A 184 2.45 -16.70 -13.21
N SER A 185 3.13 -16.68 -12.07
CA SER A 185 3.01 -17.71 -11.05
C SER A 185 1.66 -17.68 -10.34
N ALA A 186 1.08 -16.51 -10.11
CA ALA A 186 -0.27 -16.37 -9.56
C ALA A 186 -1.32 -16.98 -10.51
N GLY A 187 -1.19 -16.76 -11.81
CA GLY A 187 -2.06 -17.39 -12.84
C GLY A 187 -1.95 -18.92 -12.83
N VAL A 188 -0.73 -19.46 -12.77
CA VAL A 188 -0.53 -20.92 -12.70
C VAL A 188 -1.05 -21.49 -11.36
N GLY A 189 -0.79 -20.79 -10.25
CA GLY A 189 -1.25 -21.19 -8.91
C GLY A 189 -2.77 -21.20 -8.78
N SER A 190 -3.49 -20.28 -9.44
CA SER A 190 -4.95 -20.28 -9.46
C SER A 190 -5.51 -21.49 -10.21
N LEU A 191 -4.93 -21.82 -11.36
CA LEU A 191 -5.29 -23.03 -12.13
C LEU A 191 -5.01 -24.32 -11.33
N GLN A 192 -3.89 -24.36 -10.63
CA GLN A 192 -3.54 -25.50 -9.78
C GLN A 192 -4.51 -25.66 -8.61
N ARG A 193 -4.89 -24.58 -7.91
CA ARG A 193 -5.89 -24.61 -6.84
C ARG A 193 -7.26 -25.09 -7.35
N GLN A 194 -7.70 -24.60 -8.52
CA GLN A 194 -8.93 -25.08 -9.15
C GLN A 194 -8.86 -26.59 -9.41
N ALA A 195 -7.73 -27.08 -9.93
CA ALA A 195 -7.55 -28.50 -10.22
C ALA A 195 -7.52 -29.36 -8.92
N LEU A 196 -6.90 -28.86 -7.85
CA LEU A 196 -6.84 -29.53 -6.54
C LEU A 196 -8.18 -29.47 -5.81
N GLY A 197 -8.94 -28.36 -5.91
CA GLY A 197 -10.30 -28.25 -5.38
C GLY A 197 -11.24 -29.27 -6.02
N TRP A 198 -11.08 -29.56 -7.31
CA TRP A 198 -11.82 -30.66 -7.96
C TRP A 198 -11.39 -32.04 -7.48
N ALA A 199 -10.17 -32.18 -6.94
CA ALA A 199 -9.68 -33.46 -6.41
C ALA A 199 -10.04 -33.69 -4.92
N GLY A 200 -10.68 -32.74 -4.25
CA GLY A 200 -11.14 -32.88 -2.86
C GLY A 200 -10.02 -33.01 -1.81
N GLN A 201 -8.82 -32.52 -2.11
CA GLN A 201 -7.66 -32.60 -1.19
C GLN A 201 -7.40 -31.24 -0.51
N GLU A 202 -8.29 -30.78 0.35
CA GLU A 202 -7.96 -29.70 1.29
C GLU A 202 -7.39 -30.29 2.57
N GLN A 203 -6.13 -30.06 2.84
CA GLN A 203 -5.52 -30.33 4.14
C GLN A 203 -5.98 -29.25 5.13
N VAL A 204 -6.66 -29.66 6.21
CA VAL A 204 -6.98 -28.77 7.32
C VAL A 204 -5.69 -28.47 8.09
N VAL A 205 -5.20 -27.24 7.98
CA VAL A 205 -4.02 -26.77 8.70
C VAL A 205 -4.46 -26.08 9.99
N THR A 206 -3.95 -26.54 11.13
CA THR A 206 -4.17 -25.87 12.41
C THR A 206 -3.35 -24.57 12.44
N PRO A 207 -3.99 -23.40 12.60
CA PRO A 207 -3.26 -22.12 12.66
C PRO A 207 -2.39 -22.03 13.91
N LEU A 208 -1.37 -21.18 13.88
CA LEU A 208 -0.63 -20.80 15.07
C LEU A 208 -1.56 -20.04 16.04
N PRO A 209 -1.32 -20.09 17.37
CA PRO A 209 -2.09 -19.31 18.33
C PRO A 209 -2.02 -17.81 18.00
N SER A 210 -3.13 -17.09 18.10
CA SER A 210 -3.22 -15.67 17.77
C SER A 210 -3.41 -14.74 18.97
N SER A 211 -3.57 -15.30 20.18
CA SER A 211 -3.86 -14.52 21.39
C SER A 211 -2.80 -13.48 21.72
N GLY A 212 -1.51 -13.80 21.51
CA GLY A 212 -0.40 -12.86 21.70
C GLY A 212 -0.37 -11.70 20.70
N LEU A 213 -1.08 -11.83 19.58
CA LEU A 213 -1.18 -10.81 18.55
C LEU A 213 -2.42 -9.93 18.68
N THR A 214 -3.55 -10.50 19.16
CA THR A 214 -4.87 -9.85 19.13
C THR A 214 -5.32 -9.26 20.46
N GLN A 215 -4.67 -9.60 21.57
CA GLN A 215 -5.02 -9.12 22.90
C GLN A 215 -4.05 -8.03 23.38
N SER A 216 -4.56 -7.06 24.11
CA SER A 216 -3.73 -6.07 24.78
C SER A 216 -3.02 -6.68 26.01
N ASP A 217 -1.74 -6.35 26.15
CA ASP A 217 -0.92 -6.78 27.29
C ASP A 217 -0.43 -5.56 28.09
N LEU A 218 -0.95 -5.40 29.30
CA LEU A 218 -0.59 -4.34 30.24
C LEU A 218 0.10 -4.87 31.51
N HIS A 219 0.63 -6.09 31.46
CA HIS A 219 1.30 -6.71 32.62
C HIS A 219 2.72 -6.20 32.84
N GLY A 220 3.28 -5.43 31.89
CA GLY A 220 4.60 -4.81 32.04
C GLY A 220 4.70 -3.78 33.16
N GLN A 221 5.91 -3.56 33.67
CA GLN A 221 6.18 -2.57 34.70
C GLN A 221 6.07 -1.15 34.13
N LYS A 222 5.29 -0.28 34.77
CA LYS A 222 5.15 1.13 34.34
C LYS A 222 6.47 1.87 34.39
N LEU A 223 6.77 2.64 33.36
CA LEU A 223 7.92 3.56 33.30
C LEU A 223 7.64 4.85 34.05
N LEU A 224 6.42 5.37 33.93
CA LEU A 224 5.99 6.58 34.59
C LEU A 224 5.51 6.30 36.02
N LYS A 225 5.88 7.16 36.97
CA LYS A 225 5.48 7.07 38.39
C LYS A 225 4.00 7.42 38.59
N ALA A 226 3.45 8.23 37.71
CA ALA A 226 2.05 8.68 37.71
C ALA A 226 1.51 8.61 36.28
N PRO A 227 0.18 8.71 36.05
CA PRO A 227 -0.37 8.95 34.72
C PRO A 227 0.32 10.11 34.01
N GLY A 228 0.41 10.07 32.71
CA GLY A 228 1.02 11.13 31.93
C GLY A 228 0.36 12.49 32.19
N SER A 229 1.18 13.53 32.32
CA SER A 229 0.73 14.89 32.66
C SER A 229 0.40 15.75 31.43
N ALA A 230 0.66 15.24 30.22
CA ALA A 230 0.32 15.95 29.01
C ALA A 230 -1.19 16.20 28.93
N ARG A 231 -1.55 17.44 28.66
CA ARG A 231 -2.94 17.83 28.42
C ARG A 231 -3.40 17.46 27.02
N ASN A 232 -2.48 17.49 26.05
CA ASN A 232 -2.75 17.36 24.64
C ASN A 232 -1.94 16.24 24.00
N LEU A 233 -2.38 15.78 22.82
CA LEU A 233 -1.70 14.76 22.04
C LEU A 233 -1.47 15.26 20.61
N LEU A 234 -0.24 15.20 20.15
CA LEU A 234 0.16 15.44 18.77
C LEU A 234 0.80 14.19 18.18
N VAL A 235 0.17 13.57 17.19
CA VAL A 235 0.72 12.46 16.43
C VAL A 235 1.15 12.97 15.06
N ILE A 236 2.44 12.91 14.78
CA ILE A 236 3.03 13.31 13.50
C ILE A 236 3.36 12.04 12.74
N THR A 237 2.64 11.79 11.65
CA THR A 237 2.86 10.65 10.79
C THR A 237 3.55 11.13 9.51
N VAL A 238 4.74 10.60 9.25
CA VAL A 238 5.53 10.94 8.07
C VAL A 238 5.44 9.84 7.02
N GLU A 239 5.15 10.24 5.79
CA GLU A 239 4.90 9.36 4.65
C GLU A 239 6.14 8.56 4.27
N GLY A 240 6.03 7.22 4.28
CA GLY A 240 6.98 6.31 3.67
C GLY A 240 8.40 6.23 4.27
N ILE A 241 8.63 6.70 5.50
CA ILE A 241 9.96 6.85 6.09
C ILE A 241 10.41 5.60 6.86
N PRO A 242 11.50 4.92 6.44
CA PRO A 242 12.10 3.83 7.20
C PRO A 242 12.76 4.27 8.50
N GLY A 243 12.68 3.42 9.52
CA GLY A 243 13.32 3.66 10.82
C GLY A 243 14.85 3.73 10.77
N ALA A 244 15.46 3.16 9.74
CA ALA A 244 16.90 3.24 9.51
C ALA A 244 17.43 4.67 9.30
N TYR A 245 16.61 5.61 8.85
CA TYR A 245 17.02 7.02 8.72
C TYR A 245 17.20 7.71 10.08
N ILE A 246 16.64 7.16 11.15
CA ILE A 246 16.77 7.71 12.51
C ILE A 246 18.03 7.15 13.17
N ARG A 247 19.03 8.02 13.36
CA ARG A 247 20.38 7.61 13.85
C ARG A 247 20.34 6.78 15.14
N PRO A 248 19.64 7.17 16.22
CA PRO A 248 19.56 6.35 17.43
C PRO A 248 19.03 4.94 17.19
N ASN A 249 18.07 4.77 16.26
CA ASN A 249 17.47 3.48 15.96
C ASN A 249 18.47 2.55 15.25
N ARG A 250 19.13 3.05 14.17
CA ARG A 250 20.12 2.23 13.46
C ARG A 250 21.34 1.89 14.30
N GLN A 251 21.74 2.78 15.20
CA GLN A 251 22.83 2.51 16.15
C GLN A 251 22.44 1.43 17.17
N ALA A 252 21.22 1.53 17.73
CA ALA A 252 20.73 0.56 18.72
C ALA A 252 20.57 -0.85 18.14
N LEU A 253 20.23 -0.97 16.85
CA LEU A 253 20.10 -2.25 16.13
C LEU A 253 21.39 -2.67 15.40
N HIS A 254 22.48 -1.92 15.56
CA HIS A 254 23.75 -2.20 14.89
C HIS A 254 23.61 -2.36 13.36
N SER A 255 22.74 -1.55 12.75
CA SER A 255 22.53 -1.57 11.30
C SER A 255 23.78 -1.14 10.55
N ARG A 256 24.00 -1.75 9.38
CA ARG A 256 25.09 -1.37 8.47
C ARG A 256 24.80 -0.13 7.64
N PHE A 257 23.54 0.34 7.67
CA PHE A 257 23.15 1.55 7.00
C PHE A 257 23.71 2.77 7.74
N ASP A 258 24.43 3.64 7.05
CA ASP A 258 25.18 4.77 7.64
C ASP A 258 24.83 6.14 7.04
N GLU A 259 23.99 6.21 6.01
CA GLU A 259 23.55 7.48 5.43
C GLU A 259 22.75 8.31 6.45
N ASP A 260 23.12 9.58 6.62
CA ASP A 260 22.47 10.50 7.56
C ASP A 260 21.56 11.49 6.82
N LEU A 261 20.44 10.99 6.32
CA LEU A 261 19.46 11.80 5.58
C LEU A 261 18.52 12.61 6.49
N MET A 262 18.37 12.21 7.76
CA MET A 262 17.49 12.88 8.73
C MET A 262 18.23 13.32 10.00
N PRO A 263 19.25 14.20 9.89
CA PRO A 263 20.06 14.61 11.04
C PRO A 263 19.29 15.48 12.02
N LYS A 264 18.28 16.26 11.59
CA LYS A 264 17.50 17.14 12.50
C LYS A 264 16.51 16.33 13.32
N LEU A 265 15.77 15.42 12.70
CA LEU A 265 14.89 14.51 13.42
C LEU A 265 15.69 13.57 14.32
N SER A 266 16.88 13.11 13.89
CA SER A 266 17.80 12.32 14.73
C SER A 266 18.24 13.07 15.98
N ARG A 267 18.52 14.39 15.94
CA ARG A 267 18.81 15.21 17.14
C ARG A 267 17.63 15.29 18.11
N TRP A 268 16.39 15.37 17.58
CA TRP A 268 15.20 15.29 18.40
C TRP A 268 15.03 13.91 19.00
N ALA A 269 15.33 12.87 18.23
CA ALA A 269 15.33 11.49 18.69
C ALA A 269 16.32 11.23 19.85
N GLU A 270 17.49 11.86 19.85
CA GLU A 270 18.46 11.78 20.96
C GLU A 270 17.92 12.39 22.27
N ARG A 271 16.88 13.21 22.21
CA ARG A 271 16.25 13.87 23.36
C ARG A 271 14.95 13.20 23.80
N GLY A 272 14.36 12.35 22.97
CA GLY A 272 13.12 11.65 23.22
C GLY A 272 13.32 10.16 23.54
N MET A 273 12.21 9.45 23.70
CA MET A 273 12.21 8.00 23.78
C MET A 273 12.03 7.43 22.39
N ASN A 274 12.99 6.62 21.93
CA ASN A 274 12.96 5.94 20.66
C ASN A 274 12.69 4.46 20.82
N THR A 275 11.98 3.89 19.87
CA THR A 275 11.71 2.45 19.77
C THR A 275 12.39 1.92 18.50
N PRO A 276 13.63 1.39 18.60
CA PRO A 276 14.40 0.98 17.41
C PRO A 276 13.78 -0.21 16.66
N ASP A 277 13.30 -1.23 17.35
CA ASP A 277 12.61 -2.38 16.78
C ASP A 277 11.11 -2.10 16.70
N TYR A 278 10.74 -1.17 15.78
CA TYR A 278 9.36 -0.76 15.55
C TYR A 278 8.87 -1.25 14.18
N VAL A 279 7.83 -2.06 14.20
CA VAL A 279 7.33 -2.81 13.04
C VAL A 279 6.19 -2.07 12.34
N LEU A 280 6.36 -1.89 11.06
CA LEU A 280 5.29 -1.53 10.14
C LEU A 280 4.66 -2.82 9.61
N HIS A 281 3.39 -3.03 9.93
CA HIS A 281 2.74 -4.33 9.67
C HIS A 281 2.37 -4.53 8.21
N THR A 282 2.11 -3.44 7.48
CA THR A 282 1.64 -3.49 6.10
C THR A 282 2.15 -2.29 5.29
N HIS A 283 2.02 -2.37 3.98
CA HIS A 283 2.15 -1.23 3.08
C HIS A 283 0.80 -0.53 2.90
N GLN A 284 0.83 0.70 2.49
CA GLN A 284 -0.26 1.66 2.24
C GLN A 284 -0.62 2.48 3.47
N THR A 285 -0.63 3.78 3.27
CA THR A 285 -0.97 4.79 4.28
C THR A 285 -2.22 4.45 5.10
N ILE A 286 -3.33 4.09 4.43
CA ILE A 286 -4.60 3.81 5.15
C ILE A 286 -4.50 2.59 6.06
N ARG A 287 -3.69 1.60 5.72
CA ARG A 287 -3.47 0.39 6.52
C ARG A 287 -2.62 0.70 7.76
N GLY A 288 -1.56 1.50 7.59
CA GLY A 288 -0.76 1.98 8.72
C GLY A 288 -1.56 2.85 9.67
N LEU A 289 -2.34 3.80 9.13
CA LEU A 289 -3.26 4.64 9.92
C LEU A 289 -4.28 3.80 10.69
N TYR A 290 -4.87 2.78 10.06
CA TYR A 290 -5.78 1.87 10.75
C TYR A 290 -5.09 1.15 11.90
N ALA A 291 -3.94 0.54 11.65
CA ALA A 291 -3.23 -0.22 12.67
C ALA A 291 -2.86 0.65 13.88
N MET A 292 -2.32 1.87 13.62
CA MET A 292 -1.88 2.76 14.70
C MET A 292 -3.03 3.44 15.46
N LEU A 293 -4.14 3.75 14.78
CA LEU A 293 -5.26 4.49 15.37
C LEU A 293 -6.35 3.58 15.93
N CYS A 294 -6.43 2.32 15.47
CA CYS A 294 -7.46 1.37 15.90
C CYS A 294 -6.90 0.13 16.61
N GLY A 295 -5.57 0.03 16.84
CA GLY A 295 -4.94 -1.02 17.63
C GLY A 295 -5.25 -2.44 17.17
N ASP A 296 -5.27 -2.66 15.84
CA ASP A 296 -5.54 -3.94 15.21
C ASP A 296 -4.69 -4.10 13.95
N TYR A 297 -4.39 -5.34 13.59
CA TYR A 297 -3.72 -5.62 12.31
C TYR A 297 -4.66 -5.31 11.14
N ASP A 298 -4.21 -4.49 10.19
CA ASP A 298 -4.85 -4.45 8.88
C ASP A 298 -4.57 -5.78 8.13
N LYS A 299 -5.16 -5.96 6.97
CA LYS A 299 -4.99 -7.19 6.20
C LYS A 299 -3.53 -7.43 5.84
N LEU A 300 -3.05 -8.60 6.22
CA LEU A 300 -1.70 -9.11 5.95
C LEU A 300 -1.65 -9.82 4.58
N ALA A 301 -2.53 -9.42 3.69
CA ALA A 301 -2.63 -9.87 2.30
C ALA A 301 -3.14 -8.71 1.43
N ASN A 302 -3.13 -8.92 0.12
CA ASN A 302 -3.82 -8.01 -0.81
C ASN A 302 -5.34 -8.18 -0.66
N GLY A 303 -6.04 -7.10 -0.44
CA GLY A 303 -7.50 -7.09 -0.25
C GLY A 303 -7.97 -5.72 0.19
N THR A 304 -9.27 -5.56 0.41
CA THR A 304 -9.82 -4.30 0.93
C THR A 304 -9.23 -4.01 2.30
N PRO A 305 -8.66 -2.82 2.53
CA PRO A 305 -8.15 -2.44 3.84
C PRO A 305 -9.24 -2.49 4.92
N LYS A 306 -8.92 -2.97 6.12
CA LYS A 306 -9.88 -2.98 7.23
C LYS A 306 -10.40 -1.59 7.59
N GLY A 307 -9.57 -0.54 7.40
CA GLY A 307 -10.03 0.83 7.56
C GLY A 307 -11.24 1.17 6.68
N VAL A 308 -11.32 0.60 5.46
CA VAL A 308 -12.50 0.73 4.58
C VAL A 308 -13.64 -0.16 5.07
N GLU A 309 -13.34 -1.37 5.54
CA GLU A 309 -14.34 -2.29 6.09
C GLU A 309 -15.03 -1.74 7.35
N LEU A 310 -14.35 -0.86 8.11
CA LEU A 310 -14.96 -0.15 9.24
C LEU A 310 -16.16 0.75 8.85
N LEU A 311 -16.25 1.15 7.58
CA LEU A 311 -17.42 1.89 7.09
C LEU A 311 -18.69 1.03 7.04
N THR A 312 -18.60 -0.25 7.41
CA THR A 312 -19.77 -1.10 7.68
C THR A 312 -20.40 -0.73 9.03
N GLN A 313 -21.61 -1.21 9.30
CA GLN A 313 -22.25 -1.10 10.61
C GLN A 313 -21.56 -2.03 11.64
N ASN A 314 -20.35 -1.71 12.01
CA ASN A 314 -19.54 -2.47 12.94
C ASN A 314 -18.99 -1.51 14.00
N ASP A 315 -19.26 -1.79 15.27
CA ASP A 315 -18.89 -0.94 16.42
C ASP A 315 -17.39 -0.89 16.71
N ARG A 316 -16.58 -1.60 15.94
CA ARG A 316 -15.14 -1.61 16.15
C ARG A 316 -14.50 -0.21 16.01
N ASN A 317 -15.06 0.68 15.22
CA ASN A 317 -14.64 2.07 15.12
C ASN A 317 -14.63 2.78 16.49
N GLN A 318 -15.50 2.37 17.42
CA GLN A 318 -15.55 2.95 18.78
C GLN A 318 -14.30 2.61 19.60
N ALA A 319 -13.57 1.55 19.29
CA ALA A 319 -12.32 1.20 19.94
C ALA A 319 -11.12 2.03 19.43
N CYS A 320 -11.27 2.75 18.31
CA CYS A 320 -10.18 3.55 17.74
C CYS A 320 -9.83 4.74 18.64
N LEU A 321 -8.55 5.12 18.67
CA LEU A 321 -8.00 6.15 19.54
C LEU A 321 -8.77 7.48 19.49
N PRO A 322 -9.13 8.04 18.29
CA PRO A 322 -9.87 9.29 18.26
C PRO A 322 -11.24 9.19 18.95
N ALA A 323 -11.96 8.06 18.76
CA ALA A 323 -13.25 7.84 19.43
C ALA A 323 -13.09 7.74 20.95
N GLN A 324 -12.06 7.04 21.44
CA GLN A 324 -11.78 6.91 22.87
C GLN A 324 -11.38 8.24 23.51
N LEU A 325 -10.52 9.02 22.84
CA LEU A 325 -10.12 10.35 23.36
C LEU A 325 -11.29 11.34 23.33
N ARG A 326 -12.14 11.30 22.30
CA ARG A 326 -13.37 12.10 22.25
C ARG A 326 -14.31 11.79 23.43
N GLN A 327 -14.48 10.50 23.75
CA GLN A 327 -15.24 10.08 24.95
C GLN A 327 -14.61 10.59 26.25
N ALA A 328 -13.27 10.73 26.29
CA ALA A 328 -12.54 11.31 27.41
C ALA A 328 -12.53 12.85 27.41
N GLY A 329 -13.25 13.52 26.49
CA GLY A 329 -13.45 14.97 26.46
C GLY A 329 -12.44 15.74 25.59
N PHE A 330 -11.59 15.07 24.83
CA PHE A 330 -10.71 15.72 23.85
C PHE A 330 -11.53 16.18 22.63
N THR A 331 -11.08 17.25 21.98
CA THR A 331 -11.42 17.53 20.58
C THR A 331 -10.39 16.80 19.70
N THR A 332 -10.86 16.14 18.64
CA THR A 332 -10.03 15.25 17.83
C THR A 332 -9.93 15.74 16.40
N HIS A 333 -8.70 15.93 15.92
CA HIS A 333 -8.40 16.60 14.67
C HIS A 333 -7.46 15.75 13.81
N TYR A 334 -7.76 15.71 12.51
CA TYR A 334 -6.90 15.09 11.48
C TYR A 334 -6.59 16.11 10.40
N LEU A 335 -5.31 16.27 10.06
CA LEU A 335 -4.84 17.17 9.01
C LEU A 335 -3.80 16.46 8.14
N GLN A 336 -4.06 16.39 6.83
CA GLN A 336 -3.10 15.83 5.87
C GLN A 336 -2.73 16.80 4.75
N GLY A 337 -1.53 16.61 4.16
CA GLY A 337 -1.03 17.42 3.07
C GLY A 337 -1.69 17.14 1.71
N ALA A 338 -2.38 16.02 1.56
CA ALA A 338 -3.05 15.60 0.33
C ALA A 338 -4.57 15.76 0.38
N GLY A 339 -5.25 15.54 -0.75
CA GLY A 339 -6.70 15.45 -0.80
C GLY A 339 -7.22 14.23 -0.02
N LEU A 340 -8.37 14.34 0.63
CA LEU A 340 -8.92 13.31 1.52
C LEU A 340 -9.57 12.12 0.80
N ARG A 341 -9.99 12.29 -0.45
CA ARG A 341 -10.77 11.27 -1.17
C ARG A 341 -9.99 10.00 -1.47
N PHE A 342 -8.68 10.13 -1.71
CA PHE A 342 -7.84 8.97 -1.95
C PHE A 342 -7.89 8.04 -0.74
N MET A 343 -8.19 6.76 -0.97
CA MET A 343 -8.40 5.74 0.08
C MET A 343 -9.52 6.09 1.07
N ALA A 344 -10.55 6.84 0.63
CA ALA A 344 -11.76 7.17 1.40
C ALA A 344 -11.50 7.80 2.79
N LYS A 345 -10.37 8.52 2.97
CA LYS A 345 -10.02 9.13 4.25
C LYS A 345 -11.02 10.22 4.68
N ASP A 346 -11.70 10.86 3.74
CA ASP A 346 -12.81 11.78 3.98
C ASP A 346 -13.98 11.14 4.77
N ARG A 347 -14.08 9.82 4.79
CA ARG A 347 -15.13 9.07 5.50
C ARG A 347 -14.59 8.24 6.64
N ILE A 348 -13.43 7.59 6.43
CA ILE A 348 -12.83 6.73 7.45
C ILE A 348 -12.44 7.57 8.67
N MET A 349 -11.83 8.74 8.48
CA MET A 349 -11.34 9.54 9.61
C MET A 349 -12.48 10.05 10.50
N PRO A 350 -13.58 10.64 9.98
CA PRO A 350 -14.75 10.96 10.81
C PRO A 350 -15.36 9.72 11.48
N HIS A 351 -15.44 8.60 10.76
CA HIS A 351 -16.03 7.37 11.26
C HIS A 351 -15.28 6.77 12.45
N ILE A 352 -13.95 6.85 12.47
CA ILE A 352 -13.12 6.39 13.59
C ILE A 352 -13.04 7.41 14.75
N GLY A 353 -13.73 8.53 14.64
CA GLY A 353 -13.97 9.45 15.78
C GLY A 353 -13.27 10.79 15.72
N PHE A 354 -12.70 11.22 14.60
CA PHE A 354 -12.21 12.60 14.45
C PHE A 354 -13.36 13.58 14.28
N ASP A 355 -13.38 14.65 15.11
CA ASP A 355 -14.37 15.73 15.03
C ASP A 355 -14.11 16.65 13.83
N SER A 356 -12.85 16.87 13.49
CA SER A 356 -12.42 17.73 12.38
C SER A 356 -11.44 17.01 11.48
N VAL A 357 -11.75 16.92 10.19
CA VAL A 357 -10.94 16.21 9.20
C VAL A 357 -10.65 17.16 8.03
N HIS A 358 -9.40 17.48 7.83
CA HIS A 358 -8.95 18.43 6.81
C HIS A 358 -7.85 17.85 5.94
N GLY A 359 -7.93 18.15 4.66
CA GLY A 359 -6.92 17.84 3.65
C GLY A 359 -6.32 19.08 3.02
N LEU A 360 -5.90 18.94 1.76
CA LEU A 360 -5.28 20.01 0.98
C LEU A 360 -6.09 21.32 0.95
N GLU A 361 -7.42 21.22 0.95
CA GLU A 361 -8.34 22.37 0.86
C GLU A 361 -8.27 23.31 2.08
N TRP A 362 -7.78 22.83 3.21
CA TRP A 362 -7.64 23.66 4.42
C TRP A 362 -6.50 24.67 4.32
N PHE A 363 -5.42 24.33 3.63
CA PHE A 363 -4.21 25.13 3.57
C PHE A 363 -4.41 26.42 2.75
N ARG A 364 -4.01 27.56 3.32
CA ARG A 364 -4.08 28.88 2.66
C ARG A 364 -2.72 29.35 2.14
N ASN A 365 -1.63 28.86 2.70
CA ASN A 365 -0.27 29.15 2.26
C ASN A 365 0.03 28.49 0.90
N LYS A 366 1.00 29.05 0.17
CA LYS A 366 1.45 28.51 -1.13
C LYS A 366 2.49 27.41 -0.91
N ASN A 367 2.59 26.50 -1.86
CA ASN A 367 3.70 25.56 -1.94
C ASN A 367 4.99 26.27 -2.32
N TYR A 368 6.12 25.74 -1.86
CA TYR A 368 7.46 26.17 -2.24
C TYR A 368 7.94 25.50 -3.54
N LEU A 369 7.30 24.39 -3.90
CA LEU A 369 7.54 23.67 -5.16
C LEU A 369 6.23 23.07 -5.68
N GLU A 370 6.17 22.77 -6.97
CA GLU A 370 5.04 22.00 -7.52
C GLU A 370 5.14 20.55 -7.07
N PHE A 371 4.03 20.06 -6.49
CA PHE A 371 3.94 18.71 -6.01
C PHE A 371 2.55 18.12 -6.34
N PRO A 372 2.48 17.04 -7.14
CA PRO A 372 1.20 16.55 -7.69
C PRO A 372 0.21 16.09 -6.62
N TRP A 373 0.70 15.57 -5.50
CA TRP A 373 -0.15 15.04 -4.43
C TRP A 373 -0.71 16.10 -3.47
N GLY A 374 -0.14 17.29 -3.43
CA GLY A 374 -0.68 18.33 -2.56
C GLY A 374 0.35 19.31 -2.01
N LYS A 375 0.51 19.36 -0.69
CA LYS A 375 1.45 20.23 0.00
C LYS A 375 2.86 19.66 0.02
N ASP A 376 3.86 20.47 -0.33
CA ASP A 376 5.23 20.17 0.04
C ASP A 376 5.42 20.24 1.56
N ASP A 377 6.42 19.53 2.08
CA ASP A 377 6.58 19.36 3.51
C ASP A 377 6.77 20.65 4.30
N ARG A 378 7.50 21.63 3.75
CA ARG A 378 7.68 22.92 4.41
C ARG A 378 6.36 23.67 4.53
N ALA A 379 5.64 23.79 3.43
CA ALA A 379 4.34 24.46 3.43
C ALA A 379 3.32 23.72 4.30
N PHE A 380 3.40 22.38 4.34
CA PHE A 380 2.57 21.57 5.22
C PHE A 380 2.82 21.88 6.70
N PHE A 381 4.07 21.84 7.16
CA PHE A 381 4.38 22.09 8.57
C PHE A 381 4.17 23.54 8.99
N GLU A 382 4.33 24.51 8.09
CA GLU A 382 3.93 25.90 8.37
C GLU A 382 2.43 26.01 8.61
N GLY A 383 1.59 25.37 7.78
CA GLY A 383 0.15 25.31 8.00
C GLY A 383 -0.24 24.52 9.26
N ALA A 384 0.44 23.41 9.53
CA ALA A 384 0.23 22.64 10.75
C ALA A 384 0.56 23.44 12.02
N LEU A 385 1.58 24.29 11.98
CA LEU A 385 1.92 25.20 13.11
C LEU A 385 0.80 26.21 13.37
N ASP A 386 0.21 26.77 12.30
CA ASP A 386 -0.95 27.65 12.41
C ASP A 386 -2.16 26.91 13.01
N TYR A 387 -2.37 25.64 12.62
CA TYR A 387 -3.43 24.81 13.16
C TYR A 387 -3.25 24.57 14.67
N VAL A 388 -2.04 24.18 15.10
CA VAL A 388 -1.69 24.04 16.51
C VAL A 388 -1.93 25.36 17.28
N GLY A 389 -1.56 26.50 16.68
CA GLY A 389 -1.81 27.82 17.24
C GLY A 389 -3.29 28.12 17.45
N GLN A 390 -4.19 27.59 16.59
CA GLN A 390 -5.65 27.69 16.75
C GLN A 390 -6.14 26.77 17.88
N LEU A 391 -5.67 25.52 17.94
CA LEU A 391 -6.05 24.55 18.96
C LEU A 391 -5.67 25.03 20.38
N ARG A 392 -4.52 25.67 20.53
CA ARG A 392 -4.06 26.20 21.82
C ARG A 392 -4.92 27.37 22.38
N LYS A 393 -5.77 27.94 21.55
CA LYS A 393 -6.73 28.96 22.01
C LYS A 393 -8.01 28.36 22.61
N GLN A 394 -8.19 27.05 22.51
CA GLN A 394 -9.33 26.32 23.03
C GLN A 394 -9.09 25.88 24.48
N ASP A 395 -10.16 25.85 25.28
CA ASP A 395 -10.07 25.40 26.67
C ASP A 395 -10.04 23.88 26.81
N LYS A 396 -10.48 23.13 25.79
CA LYS A 396 -10.52 21.66 25.80
C LYS A 396 -9.16 21.07 25.45
N PRO A 397 -8.81 19.91 26.03
CA PRO A 397 -7.69 19.14 25.54
C PRO A 397 -7.93 18.73 24.08
N TRP A 398 -6.88 18.58 23.30
CA TRP A 398 -6.98 18.24 21.89
C TRP A 398 -6.04 17.09 21.51
N MET A 399 -6.48 16.29 20.55
CA MET A 399 -5.66 15.37 19.78
C MET A 399 -5.55 15.89 18.35
N LEU A 400 -4.34 15.99 17.83
CA LEU A 400 -4.10 16.30 16.43
C LEU A 400 -3.25 15.20 15.79
N THR A 401 -3.74 14.61 14.70
CA THR A 401 -2.97 13.71 13.86
C THR A 401 -2.60 14.44 12.56
N LEU A 402 -1.30 14.53 12.29
CA LEU A 402 -0.73 15.07 11.07
C LEU A 402 -0.27 13.95 10.15
N LEU A 403 -0.50 14.06 8.85
CA LEU A 403 0.05 13.18 7.83
C LEU A 403 0.71 13.98 6.71
N THR A 404 2.02 13.81 6.54
CA THR A 404 2.76 14.39 5.42
C THR A 404 2.47 13.64 4.11
N VAL A 405 2.96 14.16 2.99
CA VAL A 405 2.83 13.51 1.69
C VAL A 405 4.04 13.77 0.78
N GLY A 406 4.96 14.66 1.20
CA GLY A 406 6.06 15.16 0.35
C GLY A 406 7.05 14.09 -0.08
N THR A 407 7.19 13.02 0.68
CA THR A 407 8.05 11.87 0.37
C THR A 407 7.33 10.77 -0.44
N HIS A 408 6.10 11.01 -0.90
CA HIS A 408 5.43 10.15 -1.87
C HIS A 408 6.01 10.33 -3.28
N GLN A 409 6.02 9.29 -4.11
CA GLN A 409 6.42 9.45 -5.51
C GLN A 409 5.54 10.50 -6.21
N PRO A 410 6.08 11.32 -7.09
CA PRO A 410 7.40 11.25 -7.76
C PRO A 410 8.60 11.84 -7.01
N TYR A 411 8.59 11.97 -5.69
CA TYR A 411 9.70 12.48 -4.87
C TYR A 411 10.15 13.90 -5.24
N SER A 412 9.28 14.85 -5.01
CA SER A 412 9.58 16.24 -5.33
C SER A 412 10.39 16.92 -4.22
N ALA A 413 11.46 17.62 -4.60
CA ALA A 413 12.26 18.43 -3.71
C ALA A 413 12.74 19.70 -4.42
N PRO A 414 13.06 20.78 -3.67
CA PRO A 414 13.66 21.99 -4.27
C PRO A 414 14.98 21.67 -4.99
N ALA A 415 15.31 22.43 -6.06
CA ALA A 415 16.49 22.21 -6.90
C ALA A 415 17.79 22.07 -6.08
N ALA A 416 17.97 22.88 -5.03
CA ALA A 416 19.15 22.81 -4.16
C ALA A 416 19.32 21.45 -3.45
N TYR A 417 18.23 20.71 -3.21
CA TYR A 417 18.31 19.35 -2.67
C TYR A 417 18.57 18.33 -3.77
N LEU A 418 17.92 18.48 -4.94
CA LEU A 418 18.15 17.61 -6.09
C LEU A 418 19.59 17.66 -6.60
N GLU A 419 20.28 18.80 -6.46
CA GLU A 419 21.70 18.96 -6.80
C GLU A 419 22.65 18.37 -5.75
N ARG A 420 22.20 18.21 -4.50
CA ARG A 420 23.02 17.75 -3.38
C ARG A 420 22.98 16.24 -3.15
N TYR A 421 21.88 15.60 -3.51
CA TYR A 421 21.65 14.18 -3.22
C TYR A 421 21.60 13.36 -4.51
N ASP A 422 22.03 12.11 -4.44
CA ASP A 422 22.18 11.24 -5.61
C ASP A 422 20.84 10.84 -6.24
N THR A 423 19.76 10.82 -5.44
CA THR A 423 18.43 10.43 -5.92
C THR A 423 17.35 11.43 -5.48
N PRO A 424 16.27 11.59 -6.27
CA PRO A 424 15.12 12.40 -5.85
C PRO A 424 14.51 11.96 -4.52
N LYS A 425 14.52 10.65 -4.22
CA LYS A 425 14.05 10.10 -2.95
C LYS A 425 14.88 10.61 -1.77
N GLN A 426 16.22 10.56 -1.85
CA GLN A 426 17.11 11.09 -0.82
C GLN A 426 16.91 12.61 -0.64
N ALA A 427 16.76 13.34 -1.75
CA ALA A 427 16.49 14.78 -1.73
C ALA A 427 15.18 15.11 -1.02
N ALA A 428 14.09 14.36 -1.29
CA ALA A 428 12.80 14.56 -0.66
C ALA A 428 12.85 14.23 0.85
N VAL A 429 13.53 13.14 1.24
CA VAL A 429 13.72 12.78 2.66
C VAL A 429 14.49 13.86 3.42
N ALA A 430 15.57 14.41 2.83
CA ALA A 430 16.32 15.48 3.45
C ALA A 430 15.53 16.80 3.54
N TYR A 431 14.66 17.07 2.58
CA TYR A 431 13.74 18.22 2.60
C TYR A 431 12.69 18.08 3.69
N LEU A 432 12.13 16.87 3.87
CA LEU A 432 11.24 16.54 4.98
C LEU A 432 11.93 16.74 6.34
N ASP A 433 13.20 16.27 6.48
CA ASP A 433 13.96 16.44 7.73
C ASP A 433 14.12 17.91 8.11
N ASP A 434 14.42 18.75 7.13
CA ASP A 434 14.53 20.20 7.34
C ASP A 434 13.19 20.81 7.80
N ALA A 435 12.10 20.38 7.20
CA ALA A 435 10.75 20.88 7.49
C ALA A 435 10.25 20.43 8.89
N ILE A 436 10.35 19.13 9.20
CA ILE A 436 9.92 18.59 10.51
C ILE A 436 10.81 19.08 11.64
N GLY A 437 12.14 19.18 11.41
CA GLY A 437 13.06 19.73 12.40
C GLY A 437 12.69 21.17 12.77
N ALA A 438 12.44 22.02 11.77
CA ALA A 438 12.00 23.40 12.01
C ALA A 438 10.63 23.47 12.70
N PHE A 439 9.72 22.56 12.39
CA PHE A 439 8.41 22.45 13.06
C PHE A 439 8.58 22.12 14.54
N LEU A 440 9.34 21.09 14.89
CA LEU A 440 9.59 20.69 16.28
C LEU A 440 10.31 21.80 17.07
N ASP A 441 11.29 22.48 16.47
CA ASP A 441 11.97 23.63 17.07
C ASP A 441 10.98 24.79 17.36
N ASN A 442 9.99 25.01 16.48
CA ASN A 442 8.93 25.99 16.68
C ASN A 442 7.98 25.59 17.82
N LEU A 443 7.57 24.31 17.89
CA LEU A 443 6.73 23.81 18.98
C LEU A 443 7.43 24.00 20.34
N GLU A 444 8.74 23.70 20.43
CA GLU A 444 9.52 23.91 21.63
C GLU A 444 9.57 25.40 22.03
N ARG A 445 9.92 26.27 21.09
CA ARG A 445 9.99 27.74 21.33
C ARG A 445 8.66 28.32 21.78
N GLN A 446 7.54 27.80 21.26
CA GLN A 446 6.20 28.22 21.66
C GLN A 446 5.72 27.57 22.95
N GLY A 447 6.52 26.69 23.56
CA GLY A 447 6.20 26.00 24.81
C GLY A 447 5.12 24.92 24.66
N VAL A 448 4.83 24.44 23.43
CA VAL A 448 3.83 23.39 23.17
C VAL A 448 4.25 22.07 23.83
N LEU A 449 5.56 21.75 23.81
CA LEU A 449 6.08 20.50 24.38
C LEU A 449 5.94 20.38 25.90
N LYS A 450 5.58 21.48 26.61
CA LYS A 450 5.42 21.47 28.06
C LYS A 450 4.15 20.78 28.55
N ASP A 451 3.12 20.74 27.71
CA ASP A 451 1.79 20.22 28.04
C ASP A 451 1.23 19.30 26.95
N THR A 452 2.06 18.89 26.00
CA THR A 452 1.66 18.07 24.87
C THR A 452 2.57 16.85 24.73
N LEU A 453 1.97 15.67 24.70
CA LEU A 453 2.65 14.46 24.29
C LEU A 453 2.78 14.48 22.75
N VAL A 454 4.01 14.43 22.25
CA VAL A 454 4.27 14.39 20.80
C VAL A 454 4.83 13.02 20.44
N VAL A 455 4.18 12.38 19.48
CA VAL A 455 4.64 11.13 18.87
C VAL A 455 4.95 11.38 17.42
N VAL A 456 6.14 11.03 16.96
CA VAL A 456 6.53 11.05 15.54
C VAL A 456 6.75 9.62 15.09
N THR A 457 6.06 9.23 14.04
CA THR A 457 6.13 7.87 13.48
C THR A 457 5.95 7.91 11.96
N SER A 458 6.18 6.81 11.27
CA SER A 458 5.84 6.64 9.85
C SER A 458 4.54 5.86 9.70
N ASP A 459 3.78 6.12 8.64
CA ASP A 459 2.58 5.37 8.27
C ASP A 459 2.93 4.04 7.60
N GLU A 460 3.91 4.06 6.72
CA GLU A 460 4.49 2.93 6.00
C GLU A 460 5.98 3.18 5.73
N SER A 461 6.63 2.28 5.00
CA SER A 461 8.01 2.48 4.57
C SER A 461 8.19 2.16 3.10
N HIS A 462 8.77 3.10 2.37
CA HIS A 462 9.20 2.90 0.98
C HIS A 462 10.48 2.06 0.86
N GLY A 463 10.97 1.51 1.98
CA GLY A 463 12.20 0.72 2.00
C GLY A 463 13.47 1.54 1.71
N ILE A 464 14.60 0.89 1.82
CA ILE A 464 15.93 1.40 1.43
C ILE A 464 16.60 0.29 0.65
N ASP A 465 17.15 0.61 -0.52
CA ASP A 465 17.85 -0.34 -1.37
C ASP A 465 19.02 -0.99 -0.61
N GLY A 466 19.06 -2.32 -0.62
CA GLY A 466 20.11 -3.09 0.04
C GLY A 466 19.97 -3.21 1.57
N VAL A 467 19.01 -2.55 2.20
CA VAL A 467 18.74 -2.66 3.64
C VAL A 467 17.64 -3.67 3.90
N ARG A 468 18.01 -4.80 4.50
CA ARG A 468 17.06 -5.86 4.82
C ARG A 468 15.99 -5.35 5.79
N LEU A 469 14.76 -5.73 5.57
CA LEU A 469 13.59 -5.37 6.38
C LEU A 469 13.25 -3.87 6.44
N ALA A 470 13.95 -3.00 5.69
CA ALA A 470 13.65 -1.57 5.70
C ALA A 470 12.17 -1.26 5.38
N SER A 471 11.50 -2.11 4.59
CA SER A 471 10.07 -1.98 4.28
C SER A 471 9.14 -2.32 5.45
N SER A 472 9.62 -3.03 6.47
CA SER A 472 8.90 -3.31 7.71
C SER A 472 9.45 -2.51 8.89
N TRP A 473 10.55 -1.79 8.69
CA TRP A 473 11.22 -1.04 9.72
C TRP A 473 10.71 0.39 9.79
N GLY A 474 9.83 0.65 10.74
CA GLY A 474 9.38 1.97 11.11
C GLY A 474 10.17 2.57 12.26
N PHE A 475 9.62 3.62 12.83
CA PHE A 475 10.15 4.22 14.05
C PHE A 475 9.01 4.80 14.90
N ASN A 476 9.27 4.95 16.18
CA ASN A 476 8.44 5.72 17.09
C ASN A 476 9.38 6.58 17.94
N LEU A 477 9.19 7.88 17.84
CA LEU A 477 9.83 8.89 18.69
C LEU A 477 8.76 9.53 19.57
N THR A 478 8.92 9.43 20.87
CA THR A 478 8.05 10.07 21.86
C THR A 478 8.78 11.22 22.52
N LEU A 479 8.15 12.39 22.53
CA LEU A 479 8.55 13.57 23.32
C LEU A 479 7.45 13.86 24.34
N ALA A 480 7.72 13.62 25.60
CA ALA A 480 6.75 13.76 26.68
C ALA A 480 7.17 14.85 27.67
N PRO A 481 6.23 15.52 28.35
CA PRO A 481 6.57 16.39 29.49
C PRO A 481 7.41 15.69 30.56
N GLU A 482 7.19 14.37 30.76
CA GLU A 482 7.93 13.51 31.71
C GLU A 482 9.17 12.86 31.10
N GLN A 483 9.82 13.47 30.13
CA GLN A 483 10.95 12.85 29.42
C GLN A 483 12.05 12.34 30.33
N ALA A 484 12.23 12.95 31.50
CA ALA A 484 13.23 12.53 32.49
C ALA A 484 12.93 11.14 33.12
N GLU A 485 11.70 10.66 33.03
CA GLU A 485 11.29 9.32 33.51
C GLU A 485 11.36 8.26 32.41
N LEU A 486 11.46 8.66 31.16
CA LEU A 486 11.45 7.78 30.00
C LEU A 486 12.88 7.45 29.53
N PRO A 487 13.16 6.20 29.11
CA PRO A 487 14.46 5.86 28.53
C PRO A 487 14.62 6.52 27.15
N THR A 488 15.84 6.84 26.77
CA THR A 488 16.11 7.33 25.39
C THR A 488 15.95 6.22 24.35
N ILE A 489 16.17 4.96 24.73
CA ILE A 489 15.98 3.78 23.88
C ILE A 489 15.03 2.82 24.58
N LYS A 490 13.87 2.64 24.02
CA LYS A 490 12.88 1.64 24.43
C LYS A 490 13.24 0.28 23.82
N ARG A 491 13.60 -0.66 24.67
CA ARG A 491 13.92 -2.04 24.24
C ARG A 491 12.68 -2.88 24.03
N GLY A 492 12.81 -3.90 23.19
CA GLY A 492 11.73 -4.81 22.81
C GLY A 492 11.13 -4.47 21.45
N THR A 493 10.35 -5.42 20.94
CA THR A 493 9.67 -5.29 19.64
C THR A 493 8.30 -4.66 19.82
N TYR A 494 8.04 -3.59 19.11
CA TYR A 494 6.77 -2.86 19.06
C TYR A 494 6.38 -2.59 17.62
N GLY A 495 5.17 -2.08 17.40
CA GLY A 495 4.70 -1.71 16.07
C GLY A 495 3.47 -0.81 16.11
N HIS A 496 2.89 -0.55 14.96
CA HIS A 496 1.71 0.32 14.85
C HIS A 496 0.56 -0.12 15.78
N ILE A 497 0.32 -1.43 15.90
CA ILE A 497 -0.74 -1.99 16.75
C ILE A 497 -0.61 -1.56 18.22
N ASP A 498 0.58 -1.17 18.66
CA ASP A 498 0.87 -0.81 20.05
C ASP A 498 0.51 0.63 20.37
N LEU A 499 0.39 1.49 19.36
CA LEU A 499 0.30 2.94 19.58
C LEU A 499 -0.98 3.32 20.31
N THR A 500 -2.15 2.84 19.88
CA THR A 500 -3.43 3.15 20.55
C THR A 500 -3.43 2.69 22.00
N THR A 501 -3.04 1.45 22.27
CA THR A 501 -2.94 0.89 23.63
C THR A 501 -1.97 1.68 24.49
N SER A 502 -0.80 2.09 23.94
CA SER A 502 0.17 2.93 24.63
C SER A 502 -0.36 4.30 25.03
N LEU A 503 -1.05 4.97 24.10
CA LEU A 503 -1.57 6.31 24.34
C LEU A 503 -2.72 6.30 25.35
N LEU A 504 -3.59 5.30 25.31
CA LEU A 504 -4.63 5.12 26.31
C LEU A 504 -4.03 4.81 27.70
N ASP A 505 -2.98 3.97 27.77
CA ASP A 505 -2.25 3.68 29.02
C ASP A 505 -1.56 4.93 29.58
N TYR A 506 -0.95 5.76 28.72
CA TYR A 506 -0.33 7.02 29.10
C TYR A 506 -1.33 7.98 29.78
N PHE A 507 -2.51 8.14 29.19
CA PHE A 507 -3.58 9.00 29.74
C PHE A 507 -4.42 8.30 30.82
N ALA A 508 -4.05 7.08 31.23
CA ALA A 508 -4.79 6.26 32.20
C ALA A 508 -6.27 6.06 31.82
N LEU A 509 -6.57 5.92 30.56
CA LEU A 509 -7.90 5.65 30.02
C LEU A 509 -8.16 4.14 29.93
N PRO A 510 -9.43 3.72 29.98
CA PRO A 510 -9.80 2.31 29.77
C PRO A 510 -9.32 1.79 28.42
N ILE A 511 -8.83 0.54 28.40
CA ILE A 511 -8.41 -0.14 27.18
C ILE A 511 -9.57 -1.00 26.67
N PRO A 512 -10.16 -0.72 25.51
CA PRO A 512 -11.18 -1.58 24.92
C PRO A 512 -10.66 -3.00 24.67
N VAL A 513 -11.49 -4.00 24.94
CA VAL A 513 -11.15 -5.44 24.75
C VAL A 513 -10.79 -5.76 23.28
N ALA A 514 -11.33 -4.99 22.34
CA ALA A 514 -11.06 -5.13 20.92
C ALA A 514 -9.64 -4.73 20.50
N LEU A 515 -8.85 -4.08 21.38
CA LEU A 515 -7.50 -3.63 21.05
C LEU A 515 -6.48 -4.74 21.32
N GLY A 516 -5.51 -4.83 20.42
CA GLY A 516 -4.26 -5.56 20.64
C GLY A 516 -3.16 -4.64 21.17
N GLY A 517 -1.97 -5.21 21.33
CA GLY A 517 -0.77 -4.44 21.56
C GLY A 517 -0.27 -4.38 22.99
N ARG A 518 0.98 -3.91 23.13
CA ARG A 518 1.66 -3.62 24.41
C ARG A 518 1.85 -2.11 24.58
N SER A 519 1.87 -1.64 25.82
CA SER A 519 2.17 -0.24 26.09
C SER A 519 3.68 0.06 25.95
N LEU A 520 4.02 1.06 25.15
CA LEU A 520 5.37 1.63 25.04
C LEU A 520 5.85 2.25 26.38
N TYR A 521 4.91 2.59 27.27
CA TYR A 521 5.19 3.19 28.58
C TYR A 521 5.31 2.14 29.70
N ARG A 522 5.55 0.88 29.32
CA ARG A 522 5.81 -0.23 30.25
C ARG A 522 7.00 -1.06 29.77
N ASP A 523 7.77 -1.60 30.72
CA ASP A 523 8.81 -2.58 30.44
C ASP A 523 8.29 -4.02 30.58
N TYR A 524 8.75 -4.89 29.69
CA TYR A 524 8.35 -6.30 29.61
C TYR A 524 9.59 -7.19 29.59
N ASP A 525 9.58 -8.23 30.44
CA ASP A 525 10.65 -9.24 30.50
C ASP A 525 10.43 -10.38 29.49
N THR A 526 9.28 -10.41 28.83
CA THR A 526 8.92 -11.48 27.87
C THR A 526 9.02 -10.98 26.43
N GLY A 527 9.55 -11.83 25.57
CA GLY A 527 9.47 -11.63 24.13
C GLY A 527 8.03 -11.58 23.62
N ARG A 528 7.86 -11.17 22.39
CA ARG A 528 6.53 -10.97 21.79
C ARG A 528 6.45 -11.51 20.39
N GLU A 529 5.32 -12.13 20.09
CA GLU A 529 4.94 -12.45 18.70
C GLU A 529 4.64 -11.19 17.92
N MET A 530 5.09 -11.17 16.67
CA MET A 530 4.86 -10.05 15.76
C MET A 530 4.74 -10.55 14.33
N ILE A 531 3.82 -9.98 13.57
CA ILE A 531 3.59 -10.35 12.17
C ILE A 531 3.50 -9.10 11.29
N ALA A 532 4.01 -9.19 10.05
CA ALA A 532 3.93 -8.13 9.05
C ALA A 532 3.86 -8.70 7.64
N TYR A 533 3.22 -7.97 6.75
CA TYR A 533 3.18 -8.24 5.31
C TYR A 533 3.63 -6.99 4.55
N THR A 534 4.88 -6.98 4.12
CA THR A 534 5.47 -5.89 3.36
C THR A 534 6.30 -6.44 2.20
N ASN A 535 6.33 -5.74 1.07
CA ASN A 535 7.05 -6.15 -0.15
C ASN A 535 6.71 -7.56 -0.66
N GLY A 536 5.44 -7.98 -0.49
CA GLY A 536 5.01 -9.32 -0.90
C GLY A 536 5.54 -10.46 -0.02
N MET A 537 6.12 -10.12 1.13
CA MET A 537 6.69 -11.07 2.10
C MET A 537 5.87 -11.07 3.37
N LEU A 538 5.43 -12.25 3.79
CA LEU A 538 4.82 -12.45 5.10
C LEU A 538 5.91 -12.81 6.10
N ARG A 539 6.00 -12.03 7.18
CA ARG A 539 7.06 -12.12 8.20
C ARG A 539 6.45 -12.33 9.57
N TYR A 540 7.00 -13.27 10.30
CA TYR A 540 6.54 -13.63 11.64
C TYR A 540 7.71 -13.85 12.57
N HIS A 541 7.68 -13.20 13.73
CA HIS A 541 8.61 -13.43 14.83
C HIS A 541 7.84 -14.07 15.99
N ASN A 542 8.33 -15.19 16.52
CA ASN A 542 7.64 -15.97 17.54
C ASN A 542 7.85 -15.46 18.97
N GLY A 543 8.53 -14.34 19.18
CA GLY A 543 8.87 -13.81 20.49
C GLY A 543 9.94 -14.62 21.28
N GLN A 544 10.45 -15.71 20.71
CA GLN A 544 11.42 -16.61 21.34
C GLN A 544 12.72 -16.76 20.53
N GLY A 545 13.05 -15.73 19.76
CA GLY A 545 14.31 -15.66 19.02
C GLY A 545 14.28 -16.33 17.64
N VAL A 546 13.10 -16.64 17.09
CA VAL A 546 12.96 -17.18 15.72
C VAL A 546 12.12 -16.24 14.87
N PHE A 547 12.73 -15.77 13.80
CA PHE A 547 12.10 -14.99 12.75
C PHE A 547 11.87 -15.86 11.51
N THR A 548 10.66 -15.83 10.97
CA THR A 548 10.23 -16.58 9.78
C THR A 548 9.81 -15.60 8.70
N GLU A 549 10.33 -15.79 7.50
CA GLU A 549 10.01 -14.97 6.33
C GLU A 549 9.51 -15.88 5.20
N CYS A 550 8.28 -15.66 4.74
CA CYS A 550 7.61 -16.45 3.72
C CYS A 550 7.37 -15.61 2.47
N ASP A 551 7.72 -16.14 1.30
CA ASP A 551 7.46 -15.49 0.03
C ASP A 551 6.01 -15.71 -0.45
N PHE A 552 5.64 -15.09 -1.58
CA PHE A 552 4.32 -15.23 -2.19
C PHE A 552 4.01 -16.67 -2.69
N GLN A 553 5.01 -17.54 -2.73
CA GLN A 553 4.86 -18.98 -3.00
C GLN A 553 4.78 -19.81 -1.70
N GLN A 554 4.66 -19.17 -0.54
CA GLN A 554 4.60 -19.76 0.79
C GLN A 554 5.88 -20.55 1.16
N ARG A 555 7.00 -20.26 0.51
CA ARG A 555 8.29 -20.83 0.90
C ARG A 555 8.89 -19.98 2.00
N CYS A 556 9.13 -20.62 3.14
CA CYS A 556 9.58 -19.93 4.34
C CYS A 556 11.06 -20.16 4.61
N ARG A 557 11.71 -19.16 5.15
CA ARG A 557 13.08 -19.20 5.67
C ARG A 557 13.08 -18.77 7.12
N ARG A 558 13.89 -19.42 7.93
CA ARG A 558 13.99 -19.14 9.36
C ARG A 558 15.34 -18.52 9.69
N TYR A 559 15.32 -17.62 10.66
CA TYR A 559 16.48 -16.93 11.16
C TYR A 559 16.46 -16.90 12.69
N ALA A 560 17.62 -17.01 13.32
CA ALA A 560 17.77 -16.64 14.74
C ALA A 560 17.86 -15.12 14.81
N SER A 561 16.98 -14.50 15.58
CA SER A 561 16.87 -13.06 15.72
C SER A 561 16.27 -12.71 17.08
N GLU A 562 16.88 -11.78 17.82
CA GLU A 562 16.39 -11.33 19.12
C GLU A 562 15.12 -10.46 18.97
N GLY A 563 15.00 -9.71 17.88
CA GLY A 563 13.84 -8.86 17.56
C GLY A 563 13.33 -9.10 16.15
N PHE A 564 12.32 -8.34 15.77
CA PHE A 564 11.73 -8.40 14.44
C PHE A 564 12.64 -7.74 13.40
N ILE A 565 13.11 -6.53 13.68
CA ILE A 565 14.04 -5.79 12.81
C ILE A 565 15.46 -6.15 13.20
N ALA A 566 16.05 -7.06 12.44
CA ALA A 566 17.41 -7.52 12.71
C ALA A 566 18.21 -7.64 11.42
N ASP A 567 19.07 -6.67 11.18
CA ASP A 567 20.00 -6.64 10.05
C ASP A 567 21.00 -7.83 10.08
N GLN A 568 21.24 -8.39 11.26
CA GLN A 568 22.24 -9.41 11.51
C GLN A 568 21.65 -10.77 11.92
N ALA A 569 20.38 -11.02 11.55
CA ALA A 569 19.75 -12.30 11.84
C ALA A 569 20.52 -13.46 11.18
N ARG A 570 20.81 -14.51 11.97
CA ARG A 570 21.54 -15.68 11.50
C ARG A 570 20.60 -16.67 10.82
N TYR A 571 20.85 -16.98 9.56
CA TYR A 571 20.08 -17.97 8.81
C TYR A 571 20.12 -19.36 9.46
N LEU A 572 18.97 -19.97 9.67
CA LEU A 572 18.80 -21.31 10.29
C LEU A 572 18.43 -22.38 9.27
N GLY A 573 17.95 -22.02 8.08
CA GLY A 573 17.50 -22.92 7.05
C GLY A 573 16.11 -22.62 6.51
N THR A 574 15.65 -23.41 5.56
CA THR A 574 14.28 -23.35 5.07
C THR A 574 13.33 -23.90 6.14
N GLY A 575 12.15 -23.29 6.29
CA GLY A 575 11.03 -23.86 7.04
C GLY A 575 10.46 -25.05 6.27
N ASP A 576 9.74 -25.91 6.99
CA ASP A 576 8.91 -26.93 6.34
C ASP A 576 7.66 -26.29 5.72
N ASP A 577 7.01 -27.00 4.81
CA ASP A 577 5.80 -26.53 4.15
C ASP A 577 4.66 -26.28 5.14
N MET A 578 4.63 -27.02 6.26
CA MET A 578 3.62 -26.89 7.30
C MET A 578 3.74 -25.54 8.01
N LEU A 579 4.95 -25.10 8.38
CA LEU A 579 5.16 -23.80 9.01
C LEU A 579 4.69 -22.65 8.10
N GLY A 580 4.99 -22.74 6.80
CA GLY A 580 4.52 -21.76 5.83
C GLY A 580 2.99 -21.69 5.79
N GLN A 581 2.33 -22.81 5.74
CA GLN A 581 0.86 -22.91 5.77
C GLN A 581 0.29 -22.37 7.09
N GLN A 582 0.88 -22.67 8.23
CA GLN A 582 0.45 -22.17 9.54
C GLN A 582 0.56 -20.63 9.63
N VAL A 583 1.64 -20.03 9.17
CA VAL A 583 1.82 -18.57 9.18
C VAL A 583 0.83 -17.89 8.23
N VAL A 584 0.59 -18.46 7.04
CA VAL A 584 -0.41 -17.96 6.10
C VAL A 584 -1.83 -18.09 6.65
N THR A 585 -2.15 -19.22 7.32
CA THR A 585 -3.44 -19.42 7.97
C THR A 585 -3.65 -18.43 9.12
N LEU A 586 -2.61 -18.17 9.92
CA LEU A 586 -2.63 -17.13 10.96
C LEU A 586 -2.92 -15.76 10.38
N ALA A 587 -2.22 -15.36 9.31
CA ALA A 587 -2.47 -14.09 8.63
C ALA A 587 -3.92 -14.03 8.13
N GLY A 588 -4.43 -15.10 7.50
CA GLY A 588 -5.81 -15.17 7.05
C GLY A 588 -6.83 -15.07 8.20
N THR A 589 -6.53 -15.62 9.37
CA THR A 589 -7.37 -15.47 10.57
C THR A 589 -7.41 -14.01 11.04
N LEU A 590 -6.26 -13.34 11.09
CA LEU A 590 -6.17 -11.92 11.44
C LEU A 590 -6.88 -11.04 10.41
N ASP A 591 -6.77 -11.36 9.13
CA ASP A 591 -7.42 -10.63 8.05
C ASP A 591 -8.96 -10.68 8.15
N GLN A 592 -9.50 -11.79 8.66
CA GLN A 592 -10.94 -12.00 8.77
C GLN A 592 -11.56 -11.43 10.04
N SER A 593 -10.77 -10.87 10.96
CA SER A 593 -11.27 -10.48 12.29
C SER A 593 -12.42 -9.46 12.27
N LEU A 594 -12.52 -8.60 11.24
CA LEU A 594 -13.68 -7.71 11.06
C LEU A 594 -14.84 -8.37 10.32
N LEU A 595 -14.56 -9.34 9.45
CA LEU A 595 -15.56 -10.02 8.63
C LEU A 595 -16.31 -11.13 9.40
N GLN A 596 -15.81 -11.53 10.58
CA GLN A 596 -16.50 -12.51 11.46
C GLN A 596 -17.57 -11.86 12.32
N THR A 597 -17.69 -10.54 12.35
CA THR A 597 -18.78 -9.85 13.04
C THR A 597 -20.05 -9.88 12.17
N PRO A 598 -21.25 -10.06 12.78
CA PRO A 598 -22.38 -10.64 12.08
C PRO A 598 -23.03 -9.74 11.03
N LEU A 599 -23.44 -10.34 9.96
CA LEU A 599 -24.80 -10.44 9.45
C LEU A 599 -25.18 -9.47 8.32
N ASN A 600 -25.04 -8.16 8.43
CA ASN A 600 -25.34 -7.23 7.36
C ASN A 600 -24.17 -6.27 7.17
N LEU A 601 -23.28 -6.57 6.22
CA LEU A 601 -22.20 -5.66 5.87
C LEU A 601 -22.80 -4.47 5.11
N ARG A 602 -22.78 -3.29 5.70
CA ARG A 602 -23.21 -2.06 5.05
C ARG A 602 -22.01 -1.17 4.78
N TYR A 603 -21.67 -1.03 3.51
CA TYR A 603 -20.68 -0.06 3.04
C TYR A 603 -21.40 1.21 2.62
N GLN A 604 -21.05 2.33 3.19
CA GLN A 604 -21.64 3.62 2.81
C GLN A 604 -20.55 4.54 2.26
N PHE A 605 -20.78 4.99 1.04
CA PHE A 605 -19.94 5.90 0.29
C PHE A 605 -20.77 7.11 -0.10
N GLY A 606 -20.22 8.29 -0.09
CA GLY A 606 -20.96 9.50 -0.42
C GLY A 606 -21.00 10.46 0.76
N GLY A 607 -21.20 11.68 0.47
CA GLY A 607 -21.26 12.75 1.45
C GLY A 607 -21.74 14.03 0.81
N PRO A 608 -22.11 15.03 1.61
CA PRO A 608 -22.72 16.27 1.12
C PRO A 608 -21.76 17.18 0.34
N SER A 609 -20.50 16.80 0.17
CA SER A 609 -19.51 17.64 -0.52
C SER A 609 -19.76 17.67 -2.01
N PRO A 610 -19.91 18.86 -2.64
CA PRO A 610 -20.08 18.97 -4.09
C PRO A 610 -18.88 18.44 -4.86
N ILE A 611 -19.13 17.63 -5.89
CA ILE A 611 -18.13 17.11 -6.81
C ILE A 611 -18.27 17.85 -8.14
N LYS A 612 -17.23 18.58 -8.54
CA LYS A 612 -17.21 19.23 -9.86
C LYS A 612 -16.99 18.18 -10.94
N LEU A 613 -17.89 18.18 -11.93
CA LEU A 613 -17.76 17.38 -13.14
C LEU A 613 -17.04 18.15 -14.22
N ARG A 614 -16.20 17.46 -14.96
CA ARG A 614 -15.59 17.98 -16.20
C ARG A 614 -16.49 17.69 -17.39
N LYS A 615 -16.35 18.47 -18.43
CA LYS A 615 -16.98 18.16 -19.71
C LYS A 615 -16.36 16.89 -20.32
N ARG A 616 -17.18 16.08 -20.96
CA ARG A 616 -16.69 14.92 -21.71
C ARG A 616 -15.73 15.40 -22.80
N ILE A 617 -14.52 14.85 -22.78
CA ILE A 617 -13.47 15.17 -23.78
C ILE A 617 -13.44 14.12 -24.88
N HIS A 618 -13.69 12.85 -24.52
CA HIS A 618 -13.77 11.69 -25.41
C HIS A 618 -14.97 10.83 -25.02
N ASP A 619 -15.44 9.98 -25.93
CA ASP A 619 -16.65 9.18 -25.71
C ASP A 619 -16.58 8.25 -24.50
N ASP A 620 -15.39 7.81 -24.12
CA ASP A 620 -15.17 6.89 -23.00
C ASP A 620 -14.78 7.58 -21.70
N TRP A 621 -14.76 8.93 -21.66
CA TRP A 621 -14.22 9.64 -20.51
C TRP A 621 -15.31 10.07 -19.53
N ALA A 622 -15.16 9.70 -18.27
CA ALA A 622 -15.99 10.16 -17.16
C ALA A 622 -15.13 10.35 -15.88
N ASP A 623 -15.49 11.35 -15.07
CA ASP A 623 -14.86 11.53 -13.76
C ASP A 623 -15.31 10.42 -12.80
N ASN A 624 -14.37 9.84 -12.07
CA ASN A 624 -14.71 8.93 -10.99
C ASN A 624 -15.25 9.74 -9.80
N LEU A 625 -16.56 9.68 -9.57
CA LEU A 625 -17.21 10.37 -8.46
C LEU A 625 -16.94 9.66 -7.14
N ILE A 626 -16.98 8.34 -7.19
CA ILE A 626 -16.67 7.46 -6.08
C ILE A 626 -15.99 6.23 -6.65
N GLY A 627 -14.70 6.10 -6.40
CA GLY A 627 -13.97 4.86 -6.59
C GLY A 627 -14.31 3.95 -5.43
N ALA A 628 -15.13 2.95 -5.69
CA ALA A 628 -15.32 1.90 -4.73
C ALA A 628 -14.15 0.93 -4.86
N GLN A 629 -13.51 0.72 -3.79
CA GLN A 629 -12.44 -0.26 -3.67
C GLN A 629 -13.00 -1.68 -3.71
N TYR A 630 -12.14 -2.65 -3.86
CA TYR A 630 -12.48 -4.07 -3.85
C TYR A 630 -13.16 -4.44 -2.52
N LEU A 631 -14.49 -4.63 -2.57
CA LEU A 631 -15.29 -5.06 -1.44
C LEU A 631 -15.36 -6.59 -1.47
N GLU A 632 -14.80 -7.24 -0.45
CA GLU A 632 -14.93 -8.68 -0.32
C GLU A 632 -16.31 -9.03 0.25
N MET A 633 -17.10 -9.73 -0.54
CA MET A 633 -18.44 -10.16 -0.17
C MET A 633 -18.46 -11.66 0.11
N PRO A 634 -19.12 -12.09 1.19
CA PRO A 634 -19.25 -13.51 1.49
C PRO A 634 -19.92 -14.30 0.35
N GLY A 635 -19.48 -15.51 0.12
CA GLY A 635 -20.12 -16.39 -0.84
C GLY A 635 -21.55 -16.74 -0.43
N GLY A 636 -22.46 -16.81 -1.41
CA GLY A 636 -23.88 -17.10 -1.18
C GLY A 636 -24.67 -15.96 -0.52
N SER A 637 -24.10 -14.77 -0.37
CA SER A 637 -24.81 -13.62 0.19
C SER A 637 -25.63 -12.88 -0.86
N HIS A 638 -26.68 -12.19 -0.40
CA HIS A 638 -27.50 -11.26 -1.23
C HIS A 638 -27.00 -9.83 -1.02
N THR A 639 -26.68 -9.14 -2.12
CA THR A 639 -26.15 -7.77 -2.07
C THR A 639 -27.13 -6.80 -2.70
N ARG A 640 -27.43 -5.71 -1.94
CA ARG A 640 -28.27 -4.60 -2.36
C ARG A 640 -27.40 -3.35 -2.49
N VAL A 641 -27.53 -2.63 -3.59
CA VAL A 641 -26.81 -1.38 -3.86
C VAL A 641 -27.81 -0.24 -4.01
N ARG A 642 -27.62 0.82 -3.24
CA ARG A 642 -28.45 2.05 -3.32
C ARG A 642 -27.56 3.22 -3.72
N VAL A 643 -28.06 4.04 -4.64
CA VAL A 643 -27.36 5.22 -5.16
C VAL A 643 -28.31 6.41 -5.21
N LYS A 644 -27.92 7.53 -4.61
CA LYS A 644 -28.62 8.82 -4.71
C LYS A 644 -27.68 9.91 -5.16
N VAL A 645 -27.96 10.49 -6.33
CA VAL A 645 -27.16 11.56 -6.94
C VAL A 645 -28.05 12.71 -7.36
N ARG A 646 -27.68 13.93 -7.03
CA ARG A 646 -28.36 15.15 -7.42
C ARG A 646 -27.40 16.09 -8.15
N SER A 647 -27.82 16.65 -9.29
CA SER A 647 -27.11 17.77 -9.91
C SER A 647 -27.34 19.06 -9.12
N LEU A 648 -26.27 19.78 -8.84
CA LEU A 648 -26.31 21.09 -8.17
C LEU A 648 -26.35 22.25 -9.18
N ASP A 649 -26.23 21.97 -10.47
CA ASP A 649 -26.32 22.98 -11.54
C ASP A 649 -27.72 22.96 -12.16
N PRO A 650 -28.57 24.01 -11.95
CA PRO A 650 -29.91 24.03 -12.49
C PRO A 650 -29.97 24.15 -14.02
N ARG A 651 -28.85 24.48 -14.68
CA ARG A 651 -28.82 24.72 -16.12
C ARG A 651 -28.14 23.59 -16.89
N ARG A 652 -27.53 22.61 -16.21
CA ARG A 652 -26.76 21.56 -16.86
C ARG A 652 -27.11 20.20 -16.30
N ALA A 653 -27.33 19.24 -17.16
CA ALA A 653 -27.47 17.86 -16.76
C ALA A 653 -26.09 17.23 -16.48
N ALA A 654 -26.05 16.40 -15.47
CA ALA A 654 -24.97 15.44 -15.26
C ALA A 654 -25.37 14.08 -15.88
N TYR A 655 -24.40 13.34 -16.30
CA TYR A 655 -24.57 11.97 -16.82
C TYR A 655 -23.79 11.04 -15.93
N ILE A 656 -24.46 10.07 -15.36
CA ILE A 656 -23.94 9.15 -14.34
C ILE A 656 -23.89 7.75 -14.91
N GLN A 657 -22.80 7.05 -14.64
CA GLN A 657 -22.61 5.64 -14.95
C GLN A 657 -22.28 4.89 -13.67
N LEU A 658 -22.91 3.77 -13.43
CA LEU A 658 -22.52 2.84 -12.38
C LEU A 658 -21.97 1.56 -12.99
N LYS A 659 -20.74 1.23 -12.65
CA LYS A 659 -20.07 0.00 -13.07
C LYS A 659 -19.70 -0.85 -11.86
N ALA A 660 -19.87 -2.15 -11.99
CA ALA A 660 -19.33 -3.12 -11.06
C ALA A 660 -18.33 -4.01 -11.77
N LYS A 661 -17.23 -4.32 -11.13
CA LYS A 661 -16.22 -5.24 -11.63
C LYS A 661 -15.93 -6.32 -10.63
N GLN A 662 -15.65 -7.49 -11.11
CA GLN A 662 -15.13 -8.63 -10.38
C GLN A 662 -13.84 -9.09 -11.05
N LEU A 663 -12.70 -8.95 -10.35
CA LEU A 663 -11.39 -9.31 -10.92
C LEU A 663 -11.19 -8.77 -12.35
N GLU A 664 -11.39 -7.48 -12.56
CA GLU A 664 -11.29 -6.78 -13.87
C GLU A 664 -12.38 -7.12 -14.92
N GLN A 665 -13.27 -8.02 -14.62
CA GLN A 665 -14.41 -8.32 -15.51
C GLN A 665 -15.61 -7.47 -15.10
N ASP A 666 -16.23 -6.81 -16.08
CA ASP A 666 -17.46 -6.08 -15.87
C ASP A 666 -18.58 -7.04 -15.47
N VAL A 667 -19.23 -6.73 -14.35
CA VAL A 667 -20.43 -7.44 -13.89
C VAL A 667 -21.64 -6.71 -14.47
N PRO A 668 -22.46 -7.36 -15.32
CA PRO A 668 -23.64 -6.72 -15.87
C PRO A 668 -24.67 -6.48 -14.76
N LEU A 669 -24.96 -5.21 -14.50
CA LEU A 669 -25.93 -4.78 -13.47
C LEU A 669 -27.37 -4.64 -14.02
N GLY A 670 -27.58 -4.84 -15.32
CA GLY A 670 -28.88 -4.62 -15.96
C GLY A 670 -29.32 -3.16 -16.01
N LEU A 671 -28.39 -2.22 -15.78
CA LEU A 671 -28.64 -0.79 -15.75
C LEU A 671 -28.33 -0.14 -17.09
N PRO A 672 -28.94 1.03 -17.40
CA PRO A 672 -28.54 1.84 -18.55
C PRO A 672 -27.05 2.24 -18.44
N GLU A 673 -26.37 2.29 -19.58
CA GLU A 673 -24.97 2.72 -19.65
C GLU A 673 -24.78 4.15 -19.11
N GLU A 674 -25.78 5.02 -19.33
CA GLU A 674 -25.78 6.40 -18.87
C GLU A 674 -27.14 6.78 -18.31
N ILE A 675 -27.13 7.45 -17.17
CA ILE A 675 -28.34 7.99 -16.54
C ILE A 675 -28.20 9.51 -16.47
N ARG A 676 -29.14 10.22 -17.07
CA ARG A 676 -29.18 11.67 -17.04
C ARG A 676 -29.79 12.17 -15.73
N VAL A 677 -29.02 13.02 -15.02
CA VAL A 677 -29.41 13.60 -13.73
C VAL A 677 -29.48 15.12 -13.85
N THR A 678 -30.56 15.71 -13.39
CA THR A 678 -30.76 17.18 -13.33
C THR A 678 -31.06 17.60 -11.90
N ALA A 679 -31.13 18.91 -11.67
CA ALA A 679 -31.49 19.43 -10.33
C ALA A 679 -32.93 19.05 -9.93
N ASP A 680 -33.82 18.99 -10.90
CA ASP A 680 -35.26 18.70 -10.72
C ASP A 680 -35.57 17.20 -10.80
N GLN A 681 -34.63 16.39 -11.33
CA GLN A 681 -34.75 14.94 -11.46
C GLN A 681 -33.46 14.28 -10.94
N PRO A 682 -33.36 14.17 -9.62
CA PRO A 682 -32.24 13.44 -9.02
C PRO A 682 -32.32 11.95 -9.39
N LEU A 683 -31.15 11.30 -9.45
CA LEU A 683 -31.07 9.86 -9.53
C LEU A 683 -31.32 9.26 -8.15
N GLU A 684 -32.30 8.40 -8.05
CA GLU A 684 -32.49 7.52 -6.91
C GLU A 684 -32.67 6.10 -7.45
N MET A 685 -31.76 5.21 -7.13
CA MET A 685 -31.71 3.88 -7.71
C MET A 685 -31.35 2.85 -6.65
N GLU A 686 -32.02 1.72 -6.71
CA GLU A 686 -31.71 0.56 -5.88
C GLU A 686 -31.79 -0.70 -6.77
N PHE A 687 -30.79 -1.58 -6.63
CA PHE A 687 -30.78 -2.88 -7.28
C PHE A 687 -30.09 -3.91 -6.38
N SER A 688 -30.35 -5.19 -6.65
CA SER A 688 -29.77 -6.29 -5.87
C SER A 688 -29.33 -7.43 -6.77
N PHE A 689 -28.37 -8.21 -6.26
CA PHE A 689 -27.89 -9.42 -6.91
C PHE A 689 -27.38 -10.43 -5.87
N ASP A 690 -27.38 -11.70 -6.26
CA ASP A 690 -26.84 -12.78 -5.45
C ASP A 690 -25.36 -12.99 -5.74
N ASN A 691 -24.54 -13.10 -4.69
CA ASN A 691 -23.15 -13.47 -4.85
C ASN A 691 -23.03 -14.97 -5.09
N PRO A 692 -22.02 -15.42 -5.85
CA PRO A 692 -21.77 -16.85 -6.00
C PRO A 692 -21.48 -17.53 -4.65
N THR A 693 -21.51 -18.86 -4.61
CA THR A 693 -21.27 -19.65 -3.40
C THR A 693 -19.88 -19.51 -2.80
N GLU A 694 -18.94 -18.91 -3.52
CA GLU A 694 -17.60 -18.60 -3.05
C GLU A 694 -17.44 -17.10 -2.75
N ARG A 695 -16.60 -16.78 -1.78
CA ARG A 695 -16.25 -15.40 -1.44
C ARG A 695 -15.56 -14.72 -2.63
N LYS A 696 -16.03 -13.53 -3.01
CA LYS A 696 -15.51 -12.74 -4.13
C LYS A 696 -15.31 -11.28 -3.77
N ALA A 697 -14.32 -10.68 -4.40
CA ALA A 697 -14.09 -9.24 -4.33
C ALA A 697 -14.79 -8.54 -5.49
N PHE A 698 -15.59 -7.51 -5.17
CA PHE A 698 -16.23 -6.62 -6.13
C PHE A 698 -15.68 -5.21 -5.99
N SER A 699 -15.57 -4.50 -7.08
CA SER A 699 -15.36 -3.05 -7.08
C SER A 699 -16.53 -2.36 -7.76
N PHE A 700 -17.01 -1.28 -7.13
CA PHE A 700 -18.06 -0.43 -7.68
C PHE A 700 -17.49 0.93 -8.07
N HIS A 701 -17.87 1.43 -9.22
CA HIS A 701 -17.39 2.70 -9.75
C HIS A 701 -18.58 3.56 -10.15
N LEU A 702 -18.81 4.63 -9.42
CA LEU A 702 -19.75 5.67 -9.79
C LEU A 702 -19.00 6.73 -10.58
N LEU A 703 -19.28 6.82 -11.87
CA LEU A 703 -18.62 7.71 -12.80
C LEU A 703 -19.59 8.82 -13.22
N GLY A 704 -19.07 9.99 -13.58
CA GLY A 704 -19.91 11.09 -14.03
C GLY A 704 -19.19 12.10 -14.91
N TYR A 705 -19.95 12.76 -15.78
CA TYR A 705 -19.47 13.87 -16.61
C TYR A 705 -20.62 14.85 -16.90
N GLY A 706 -20.35 15.97 -17.55
CA GLY A 706 -21.39 16.90 -18.01
C GLY A 706 -21.07 18.38 -17.77
N GLY A 707 -20.17 18.68 -16.88
CA GLY A 707 -19.82 20.05 -16.48
C GLY A 707 -20.87 20.66 -15.55
N GLY A 708 -20.47 20.97 -14.36
CA GLY A 708 -21.30 21.39 -13.26
C GLY A 708 -20.81 20.76 -11.97
N ALA A 709 -21.65 20.64 -10.99
CA ALA A 709 -21.36 19.95 -9.75
C ALA A 709 -22.51 18.98 -9.42
N VAL A 710 -22.18 17.85 -8.83
CA VAL A 710 -23.14 16.89 -8.29
C VAL A 710 -22.89 16.65 -6.82
N GLU A 711 -23.91 16.25 -6.12
CA GLU A 711 -23.89 15.74 -4.77
C GLU A 711 -24.27 14.26 -4.82
N VAL A 712 -23.44 13.40 -4.22
CA VAL A 712 -23.76 11.99 -4.01
C VAL A 712 -24.16 11.87 -2.54
N SER A 713 -25.44 11.93 -2.27
CA SER A 713 -25.96 11.90 -0.90
C SER A 713 -26.01 10.49 -0.31
N ASP A 714 -26.15 9.49 -1.17
CA ASP A 714 -26.09 8.08 -0.76
C ASP A 714 -25.42 7.24 -1.86
N PHE A 715 -24.50 6.40 -1.47
CA PHE A 715 -24.01 5.26 -2.22
C PHE A 715 -23.69 4.17 -1.20
N SER A 716 -24.61 3.25 -1.02
CA SER A 716 -24.49 2.17 -0.04
C SER A 716 -24.55 0.81 -0.71
N VAL A 717 -23.75 -0.09 -0.19
CA VAL A 717 -23.71 -1.51 -0.55
C VAL A 717 -24.00 -2.32 0.70
N ILE A 718 -25.11 -3.05 0.71
CA ILE A 718 -25.58 -3.83 1.86
C ILE A 718 -25.58 -5.29 1.44
N THR A 719 -24.89 -6.14 2.20
CA THR A 719 -24.77 -7.57 1.92
C THR A 719 -25.36 -8.37 3.08
N ALA A 720 -26.38 -9.16 2.80
CA ALA A 720 -27.01 -10.07 3.74
C ALA A 720 -26.44 -11.49 3.55
N LEU A 721 -26.18 -12.22 4.66
CA LEU A 721 -25.69 -13.60 4.61
C LEU A 721 -26.82 -14.58 4.25
N PRO A 722 -26.46 -15.78 3.72
CA PRO A 722 -27.45 -16.81 3.42
C PRO A 722 -28.22 -17.24 4.68
N GLY A 723 -29.54 -17.28 4.61
CA GLY A 723 -30.42 -17.76 5.69
C GLY A 723 -30.96 -16.68 6.63
N GLU A 724 -30.58 -15.42 6.48
CA GLU A 724 -31.22 -14.31 7.16
C GLU A 724 -32.25 -13.67 6.23
N SER A 725 -33.51 -13.76 6.63
CA SER A 725 -34.59 -13.05 5.97
C SER A 725 -34.35 -11.54 6.03
N ASP A 726 -34.80 -10.82 5.01
CA ASP A 726 -34.87 -9.35 4.91
C ASP A 726 -35.58 -8.68 6.10
N ALA A 727 -35.12 -8.93 7.33
CA ALA A 727 -35.55 -8.20 8.51
C ALA A 727 -35.11 -6.73 8.50
N SER A 728 -34.58 -6.26 7.36
CA SER A 728 -34.08 -4.90 7.18
C SER A 728 -35.11 -3.90 6.64
N ASP A 729 -36.34 -4.28 6.44
CA ASP A 729 -37.40 -3.33 6.10
C ASP A 729 -37.82 -2.43 7.31
N GLU A 730 -37.34 -2.75 8.53
CA GLU A 730 -37.63 -1.94 9.74
C GLU A 730 -36.52 -0.95 10.14
N LEU A 731 -35.41 -0.85 9.40
CA LEU A 731 -34.49 0.28 9.56
C LEU A 731 -34.94 1.46 8.69
N THR A 732 -36.23 1.83 8.89
CA THR A 732 -36.79 3.10 8.44
C THR A 732 -36.07 4.24 9.13
N ASP A 733 -35.63 5.18 8.33
CA ASP A 733 -35.59 6.62 8.53
C ASP A 733 -35.57 7.11 10.00
N ASP A 734 -34.51 6.79 10.76
CA ASP A 734 -34.16 7.65 11.87
C ASP A 734 -33.15 8.69 11.34
N PRO A 735 -33.57 9.94 11.13
CA PRO A 735 -32.67 11.00 10.76
C PRO A 735 -31.79 11.24 11.98
N ILE A 736 -30.48 10.95 11.83
CA ILE A 736 -29.49 11.47 12.78
C ILE A 736 -29.73 12.96 12.86
N ALA A 737 -30.34 13.37 13.95
CA ALA A 737 -30.61 14.74 14.26
C ALA A 737 -29.28 15.52 14.25
N HIS A 738 -29.10 16.34 13.25
CA HIS A 738 -28.15 17.42 13.27
C HIS A 738 -28.60 18.41 14.35
N SER A 739 -28.11 18.25 15.57
CA SER A 739 -28.14 19.33 16.55
C SER A 739 -26.83 20.11 16.44
N GLY A 740 -26.93 21.38 16.16
CA GLY A 740 -26.07 22.46 15.76
C GLY A 740 -24.66 22.59 16.27
#